data_68d651b3a923aa4ea69670f83d4917f1
#
_entry.id   68d651b3a923aa4ea69670f83d4917f1
#
_cell.length_a   1.000
_cell.length_b   1.000
_cell.length_c   1.000
_cell.angle_alpha   90.00
_cell.angle_beta   90.00
_cell.angle_gamma   90.00
#
_symmetry.space_group_name_H-M   'P 1'
#
loop_
_entity.id
_entity.type
_entity.pdbx_description
1 polymer ?
#
loop_
_entity_poly.entity_id
_entity_poly.type
_entity_poly.pdbx_seq_one_letter_code
_entity_poly.pdbx_strand_id
1 'polypeptide(L)'
;MTNFRTFLQVGLLWLTCFLVPLAAAAQTDGDQTRLTEARDLAQTVASGELGEYYDAWQRTADRAERVLDARRASNGALEALRVELTEYRQQFLDAGNQNADRLKTLRAQIDALGPAPDDSGSEPENIAKLRQELQSQLATLSAPQVLADLGYSRAQGLITEIDKLIRERATRTLLERVPMPLNPENWPAALADTAKVLGAFWNETAGLLSNPATRESIRSRLPVILLLTAGALLLLGRGRHWARRAGSYLRELGWRGTGVWRFIVSLLQVLLPYVGTVLLVRAIDLSGILGVRGTLLLDDVPLWSLILFAAHWLGERLYVYEITNELIPFEPRFQRQVRVILVSLALVLVMQLMLDRLDTIENFADGTYAVLSWPLILLASLLLVRLNRIRVRQRRQEERDNGSDDDEGAIAAGASRAMSLLRRVVFVLALIAPVLGALGYINAAIAIVYPVILTLALVTTLMILQRFLSDIYGWVTRNSQGAEDSLFAVMTGFVLALVSLPFFALIWGARTSDLTELWSRFLEGFDIGDTKISPTIFLTFVVIFAGGYVLTRLLQGSLRSSLLPKTKIDPGGQNAIVSGVGYIGIFLSALIAVSTAGLDLSSLAIVAGALSVGIGFGLQTIVSNFVSGIILLIERPVSKGDWIEVGGLMGYVRDISVRSTRIETFDRTDVIVPNSDLISGTVTNYTRGNTVGRVIVPVGVAYGTNPRKVEEILSEVAKSHPMVLMNPPPSVVFQGFGADSLDFEIRAILRDVNWVLSVKSDMNYEIAKRFEEEGIEIPFAQRDIWIRNPEALQSGTSAPEIKTTPSSPVSEPQTSAPPKPDLADLSPDEDGDADR
;
A
#
# COMPACT_ATOMS: atom_id res chain seq x y z
N MET A 1 18.06 -33.25 -7.76
CA MET A 1 18.67 -32.80 -9.02
C MET A 1 17.73 -31.95 -9.91
N THR A 2 16.44 -31.95 -9.69
CA THR A 2 15.45 -31.15 -10.45
C THR A 2 15.42 -29.67 -10.06
N ASN A 3 15.70 -29.32 -8.79
CA ASN A 3 15.67 -27.94 -8.30
C ASN A 3 16.88 -27.09 -8.70
N PHE A 4 17.99 -27.71 -9.14
CA PHE A 4 19.17 -26.99 -9.59
C PHE A 4 19.02 -26.49 -11.06
N ARG A 5 18.29 -27.23 -11.89
CA ARG A 5 17.97 -26.81 -13.27
C ARG A 5 17.02 -25.60 -13.31
N THR A 6 16.02 -25.58 -12.45
CA THR A 6 15.08 -24.44 -12.35
C THR A 6 15.77 -23.19 -11.82
N PHE A 7 16.70 -23.32 -10.88
CA PHE A 7 17.47 -22.19 -10.35
C PHE A 7 18.47 -21.63 -11.39
N LEU A 8 19.07 -22.52 -12.19
CA LEU A 8 19.95 -22.09 -13.29
C LEU A 8 19.18 -21.44 -14.44
N GLN A 9 17.96 -21.90 -14.73
CA GLN A 9 17.07 -21.31 -15.75
C GLN A 9 16.55 -19.93 -15.32
N VAL A 10 16.17 -19.75 -14.05
CA VAL A 10 15.76 -18.44 -13.52
C VAL A 10 16.96 -17.48 -13.41
N GLY A 11 18.12 -17.96 -13.01
CA GLY A 11 19.38 -17.18 -13.00
C GLY A 11 19.84 -16.80 -14.40
N LEU A 12 19.68 -17.70 -15.40
CA LEU A 12 19.98 -17.40 -16.80
C LEU A 12 18.94 -16.44 -17.41
N LEU A 13 17.67 -16.56 -17.03
CA LEU A 13 16.62 -15.61 -17.45
C LEU A 13 16.87 -14.21 -16.88
N TRP A 14 17.36 -14.12 -15.64
CA TRP A 14 17.76 -12.84 -15.05
C TRP A 14 19.02 -12.26 -15.71
N LEU A 15 19.96 -13.12 -16.08
CA LEU A 15 21.18 -12.69 -16.79
C LEU A 15 20.88 -12.30 -18.25
N THR A 16 19.93 -12.96 -18.91
CA THR A 16 19.49 -12.60 -20.27
C THR A 16 18.64 -11.34 -20.30
N CYS A 17 17.83 -11.04 -19.26
CA CYS A 17 17.16 -9.73 -19.12
C CYS A 17 18.12 -8.55 -18.93
N PHE A 18 19.34 -8.81 -18.38
CA PHE A 18 20.40 -7.79 -18.29
C PHE A 18 21.29 -7.72 -19.54
N LEU A 19 21.21 -8.70 -20.43
CA LEU A 19 22.04 -8.84 -21.64
C LEU A 19 21.27 -8.72 -22.97
N VAL A 20 19.97 -8.40 -22.92
CA VAL A 20 19.26 -8.02 -24.15
C VAL A 20 19.62 -6.57 -24.45
N PRO A 21 20.52 -6.27 -25.39
CA PRO A 21 20.52 -4.96 -25.99
C PRO A 21 19.18 -4.84 -26.73
N LEU A 22 18.34 -3.88 -26.33
CA LEU A 22 17.34 -3.41 -27.26
C LEU A 22 18.08 -3.09 -28.56
N ALA A 23 17.88 -3.92 -29.55
CA ALA A 23 18.25 -3.62 -30.91
C ALA A 23 17.36 -2.44 -31.33
N ALA A 24 17.85 -1.22 -31.10
CA ALA A 24 17.38 -0.04 -31.77
C ALA A 24 17.68 -0.29 -33.26
N ALA A 25 16.66 -0.75 -33.97
CA ALA A 25 16.69 -0.79 -35.42
C ALA A 25 16.97 0.65 -35.91
N ALA A 26 18.08 0.82 -36.58
CA ALA A 26 18.45 2.06 -37.24
C ALA A 26 17.35 2.44 -38.22
N GLN A 27 16.54 3.41 -37.88
CA GLN A 27 15.70 4.16 -38.80
C GLN A 27 16.48 5.39 -39.23
N THR A 28 17.42 5.21 -40.16
CA THR A 28 18.33 6.29 -40.61
C THR A 28 17.76 7.17 -41.72
N ASP A 29 16.63 6.88 -42.33
CA ASP A 29 16.06 7.70 -43.44
C ASP A 29 14.88 8.59 -42.99
N GLY A 30 14.20 8.26 -41.89
CA GLY A 30 13.13 9.12 -41.35
C GLY A 30 13.60 10.28 -40.48
N ASP A 31 14.79 10.18 -39.92
CA ASP A 31 15.31 11.18 -38.96
C ASP A 31 15.85 12.46 -39.64
N GLN A 32 16.40 12.35 -40.86
CA GLN A 32 16.91 13.54 -41.57
C GLN A 32 15.77 14.47 -42.06
N THR A 33 14.64 13.92 -42.45
CA THR A 33 13.46 14.70 -42.84
C THR A 33 12.80 15.36 -41.61
N ARG A 34 12.72 14.66 -40.51
CA ARG A 34 12.22 15.22 -39.23
C ARG A 34 13.16 16.27 -38.65
N LEU A 35 14.47 16.11 -38.82
CA LEU A 35 15.48 17.09 -38.39
C LEU A 35 15.43 18.40 -39.23
N THR A 36 15.10 18.32 -40.53
CA THR A 36 14.90 19.50 -41.38
C THR A 36 13.60 20.21 -41.04
N GLU A 37 12.50 19.50 -40.86
CA GLU A 37 11.22 20.08 -40.43
C GLU A 37 11.32 20.71 -39.05
N ALA A 38 12.04 20.08 -38.09
CA ALA A 38 12.29 20.63 -36.78
C ALA A 38 13.19 21.84 -36.81
N ARG A 39 14.11 21.93 -37.76
CA ARG A 39 14.99 23.10 -37.96
C ARG A 39 14.23 24.31 -38.52
N ASP A 40 13.29 24.10 -39.42
CA ASP A 40 12.39 25.12 -39.94
C ASP A 40 11.38 25.59 -38.88
N LEU A 41 10.85 24.66 -38.06
CA LEU A 41 10.02 24.95 -36.88
C LEU A 41 10.82 25.71 -35.79
N ALA A 42 12.08 25.33 -35.56
CA ALA A 42 12.96 26.03 -34.62
C ALA A 42 13.25 27.47 -35.05
N GLN A 43 13.43 27.70 -36.34
CA GLN A 43 13.61 29.08 -36.88
C GLN A 43 12.34 29.93 -36.77
N THR A 44 11.15 29.30 -36.79
CA THR A 44 9.85 29.99 -36.63
C THR A 44 9.53 30.30 -35.17
N VAL A 45 10.00 29.45 -34.23
CA VAL A 45 9.83 29.61 -32.78
C VAL A 45 11.00 30.39 -32.14
N ALA A 46 12.09 30.61 -32.87
CA ALA A 46 13.38 31.15 -32.39
C ALA A 46 13.39 32.65 -32.03
N SER A 47 12.24 33.25 -31.81
CA SER A 47 12.16 34.65 -31.29
C SER A 47 11.89 34.62 -29.78
N GLY A 48 12.89 34.19 -28.97
CA GLY A 48 12.79 34.17 -27.49
C GLY A 48 13.86 33.32 -26.79
N GLU A 49 13.83 33.27 -25.47
CA GLU A 49 14.76 32.53 -24.61
C GLU A 49 14.96 31.05 -25.01
N LEU A 50 13.94 30.40 -25.58
CA LEU A 50 13.99 29.04 -26.09
C LEU A 50 14.92 28.87 -27.30
N GLY A 51 15.03 29.86 -28.16
CA GLY A 51 15.93 29.81 -29.33
C GLY A 51 17.39 29.85 -28.94
N GLU A 52 17.78 30.78 -28.06
CA GLU A 52 19.16 30.88 -27.54
C GLU A 52 19.57 29.59 -26.79
N TYR A 53 18.62 29.00 -26.06
CA TYR A 53 18.82 27.76 -25.35
C TYR A 53 19.06 26.56 -26.31
N TYR A 54 18.26 26.47 -27.38
CA TYR A 54 18.42 25.40 -28.37
C TYR A 54 19.72 25.55 -29.18
N ASP A 55 20.16 26.79 -29.48
CA ASP A 55 21.45 27.04 -30.13
C ASP A 55 22.64 26.67 -29.22
N ALA A 56 22.53 26.90 -27.91
CA ALA A 56 23.53 26.44 -26.93
C ALA A 56 23.60 24.92 -26.86
N TRP A 57 22.45 24.28 -26.85
CA TRP A 57 22.31 22.83 -26.91
C TRP A 57 22.96 22.24 -28.15
N GLN A 58 22.65 22.77 -29.35
CA GLN A 58 23.25 22.29 -30.60
C GLN A 58 24.77 22.35 -30.57
N ARG A 59 25.35 23.45 -30.10
CA ARG A 59 26.81 23.58 -29.96
C ARG A 59 27.40 22.52 -29.03
N THR A 60 26.72 22.19 -27.95
CA THR A 60 27.15 21.13 -27.01
C THR A 60 26.99 19.74 -27.62
N ALA A 61 25.88 19.46 -28.32
CA ALA A 61 25.67 18.20 -29.02
C ALA A 61 26.70 17.95 -30.12
N ASP A 62 26.96 18.96 -30.97
CA ASP A 62 27.98 18.89 -32.03
C ASP A 62 29.42 18.74 -31.46
N ARG A 63 29.69 19.32 -30.28
CA ARG A 63 30.94 19.09 -29.56
C ARG A 63 31.03 17.66 -29.07
N ALA A 64 29.92 17.10 -28.53
CA ALA A 64 29.87 15.75 -28.06
C ALA A 64 30.12 14.72 -29.18
N GLU A 65 29.46 14.90 -30.34
CA GLU A 65 29.67 14.06 -31.52
C GLU A 65 31.13 14.06 -31.98
N ARG A 66 31.73 15.23 -32.10
CA ARG A 66 33.16 15.37 -32.48
C ARG A 66 34.10 14.68 -31.48
N VAL A 67 33.79 14.79 -30.19
CA VAL A 67 34.58 14.15 -29.13
C VAL A 67 34.45 12.62 -29.18
N LEU A 68 33.23 12.10 -29.44
CA LEU A 68 32.96 10.68 -29.62
C LEU A 68 33.65 10.11 -30.85
N ASP A 69 33.55 10.80 -32.00
CA ASP A 69 34.19 10.38 -33.25
C ASP A 69 35.74 10.37 -33.14
N ALA A 70 36.32 11.37 -32.50
CA ALA A 70 37.77 11.43 -32.28
C ALA A 70 38.29 10.36 -31.34
N ARG A 71 37.45 9.82 -30.42
CA ARG A 71 37.80 8.78 -29.41
C ARG A 71 39.07 9.05 -28.56
N ARG A 72 39.54 10.31 -28.52
CA ARG A 72 40.78 10.75 -27.85
C ARG A 72 40.55 11.40 -26.49
N ALA A 73 39.32 11.80 -26.17
CA ALA A 73 39.02 12.47 -24.91
C ALA A 73 39.31 11.56 -23.71
N SER A 74 39.75 12.13 -22.61
CA SER A 74 39.91 11.39 -21.36
C SER A 74 38.56 10.97 -20.77
N ASN A 75 38.54 9.95 -19.92
CA ASN A 75 37.30 9.53 -19.25
C ASN A 75 36.72 10.67 -18.40
N GLY A 76 37.55 11.51 -17.75
CA GLY A 76 37.06 12.67 -17.00
C GLY A 76 36.40 13.73 -17.89
N ALA A 77 36.93 13.95 -19.11
CA ALA A 77 36.31 14.87 -20.08
C ALA A 77 34.98 14.31 -20.63
N LEU A 78 34.89 13.01 -20.87
CA LEU A 78 33.66 12.32 -21.26
C LEU A 78 32.61 12.38 -20.16
N GLU A 79 33.00 12.20 -18.91
CA GLU A 79 32.11 12.27 -17.74
C GLU A 79 31.58 13.70 -17.53
N ALA A 80 32.42 14.72 -17.67
CA ALA A 80 32.01 16.13 -17.61
C ALA A 80 31.00 16.47 -18.73
N LEU A 81 31.26 16.00 -19.95
CA LEU A 81 30.35 16.19 -21.08
C LEU A 81 29.03 15.46 -20.86
N ARG A 82 29.07 14.25 -20.30
CA ARG A 82 27.88 13.48 -19.94
C ARG A 82 27.00 14.21 -18.91
N VAL A 83 27.61 14.82 -17.89
CA VAL A 83 26.88 15.63 -16.89
C VAL A 83 26.17 16.80 -17.57
N GLU A 84 26.86 17.54 -18.45
CA GLU A 84 26.28 18.65 -19.21
C GLU A 84 25.11 18.20 -20.09
N LEU A 85 25.26 17.05 -20.80
CA LEU A 85 24.19 16.49 -21.63
C LEU A 85 22.99 16.00 -20.78
N THR A 86 23.25 15.48 -19.58
CA THR A 86 22.19 15.04 -18.66
C THR A 86 21.36 16.22 -18.16
N GLU A 87 21.99 17.38 -17.93
CA GLU A 87 21.31 18.61 -17.56
C GLU A 87 20.40 19.11 -18.70
N TYR A 88 20.89 19.14 -19.94
CA TYR A 88 20.06 19.48 -21.11
C TYR A 88 18.91 18.49 -21.29
N ARG A 89 19.15 17.19 -21.13
CA ARG A 89 18.11 16.18 -21.21
C ARG A 89 17.00 16.41 -20.20
N GLN A 90 17.34 16.75 -18.96
CA GLN A 90 16.35 17.04 -17.91
C GLN A 90 15.54 18.30 -18.24
N GLN A 91 16.18 19.33 -18.73
CA GLN A 91 15.50 20.57 -19.11
C GLN A 91 14.56 20.35 -20.31
N PHE A 92 14.92 19.48 -21.27
CA PHE A 92 14.02 19.10 -22.36
C PHE A 92 12.81 18.30 -21.85
N LEU A 93 13.03 17.40 -20.89
CA LEU A 93 11.93 16.65 -20.28
C LEU A 93 10.93 17.60 -19.58
N ASP A 94 11.44 18.57 -18.83
CA ASP A 94 10.61 19.56 -18.13
C ASP A 94 9.87 20.47 -19.12
N ALA A 95 10.53 20.90 -20.19
CA ALA A 95 9.92 21.71 -21.25
C ALA A 95 8.83 20.95 -22.03
N GLY A 96 9.03 19.66 -22.30
CA GLY A 96 8.05 18.80 -22.95
C GLY A 96 6.76 18.62 -22.13
N ASN A 97 6.87 18.65 -20.82
CA ASN A 97 5.73 18.49 -19.90
C ASN A 97 4.99 19.80 -19.61
N GLN A 98 5.57 20.97 -19.88
CA GLN A 98 5.06 22.27 -19.44
C GLN A 98 3.67 22.62 -19.97
N ASN A 99 3.28 22.13 -21.19
CA ASN A 99 2.00 22.41 -21.83
C ASN A 99 1.11 21.15 -21.99
N ALA A 100 1.46 20.03 -21.40
CA ALA A 100 0.81 18.74 -21.63
C ALA A 100 -0.72 18.78 -21.37
N ASP A 101 -1.16 19.39 -20.29
CA ASP A 101 -2.60 19.49 -19.94
C ASP A 101 -3.36 20.39 -20.92
N ARG A 102 -2.74 21.47 -21.36
CA ARG A 102 -3.36 22.40 -22.32
C ARG A 102 -3.47 21.77 -23.71
N LEU A 103 -2.47 21.02 -24.14
CA LEU A 103 -2.50 20.25 -25.38
C LEU A 103 -3.56 19.14 -25.33
N LYS A 104 -3.69 18.45 -24.20
CA LYS A 104 -4.75 17.46 -24.00
C LYS A 104 -6.14 18.07 -24.12
N THR A 105 -6.34 19.25 -23.53
CA THR A 105 -7.61 19.97 -23.59
C THR A 105 -7.93 20.41 -25.03
N LEU A 106 -6.94 20.96 -25.75
CA LEU A 106 -7.12 21.38 -27.15
C LEU A 106 -7.42 20.20 -28.06
N ARG A 107 -6.74 19.07 -27.89
CA ARG A 107 -7.03 17.84 -28.63
C ARG A 107 -8.47 17.37 -28.38
N ALA A 108 -8.90 17.31 -27.11
CA ALA A 108 -10.27 16.94 -26.76
C ALA A 108 -11.32 17.91 -27.38
N GLN A 109 -11.02 19.21 -27.47
CA GLN A 109 -11.89 20.17 -28.12
C GLN A 109 -11.96 19.96 -29.65
N ILE A 110 -10.84 19.64 -30.29
CA ILE A 110 -10.81 19.30 -31.73
C ILE A 110 -11.57 18.00 -31.99
N ASP A 111 -11.37 16.98 -31.16
CA ASP A 111 -12.05 15.69 -31.28
C ASP A 111 -13.57 15.82 -31.08
N ALA A 112 -14.01 16.73 -30.20
CA ALA A 112 -15.43 17.05 -29.99
C ALA A 112 -16.12 17.68 -31.20
N LEU A 113 -15.35 18.28 -32.14
CA LEU A 113 -15.86 18.80 -33.41
C LEU A 113 -16.14 17.70 -34.46
N GLY A 114 -15.73 16.44 -34.14
CA GLY A 114 -15.87 15.31 -35.06
C GLY A 114 -14.80 15.29 -36.17
N PRO A 115 -14.76 14.23 -37.00
CA PRO A 115 -13.81 14.12 -38.09
C PRO A 115 -14.05 15.23 -39.14
N ALA A 116 -12.98 15.72 -39.74
CA ALA A 116 -13.08 16.70 -40.83
C ALA A 116 -13.87 16.06 -41.98
N PRO A 117 -14.79 16.79 -42.63
CA PRO A 117 -15.56 16.24 -43.76
C PRO A 117 -14.61 15.86 -44.92
N ASP A 118 -14.89 14.72 -45.55
CA ASP A 118 -14.20 14.30 -46.74
C ASP A 118 -14.44 15.34 -47.87
N ASP A 119 -13.58 15.37 -48.91
CA ASP A 119 -13.52 16.36 -50.01
C ASP A 119 -14.86 16.73 -50.67
N SER A 120 -15.95 16.06 -50.33
CA SER A 120 -17.31 16.26 -50.88
C SER A 120 -18.32 16.88 -49.93
N GLY A 121 -17.96 17.11 -48.62
CA GLY A 121 -18.87 17.66 -47.60
C GLY A 121 -18.56 19.13 -47.26
N SER A 122 -19.57 20.02 -47.28
CA SER A 122 -19.38 21.43 -46.85
C SER A 122 -19.57 21.51 -45.30
N GLU A 123 -18.50 21.77 -44.59
CA GLU A 123 -18.56 22.08 -43.15
C GLU A 123 -19.14 23.50 -42.96
N PRO A 124 -20.01 23.77 -42.00
CA PRO A 124 -20.46 25.11 -41.68
C PRO A 124 -19.25 26.06 -41.39
N GLU A 125 -19.26 27.25 -42.01
CA GLU A 125 -18.14 28.19 -42.01
C GLU A 125 -17.66 28.57 -40.59
N ASN A 126 -18.55 28.63 -39.63
CA ASN A 126 -18.22 28.86 -38.21
C ASN A 126 -17.45 27.72 -37.58
N ILE A 127 -17.76 26.44 -37.92
CA ILE A 127 -17.08 25.25 -37.38
C ILE A 127 -15.70 25.13 -38.07
N ALA A 128 -15.61 25.36 -39.36
CA ALA A 128 -14.36 25.37 -40.10
C ALA A 128 -13.36 26.42 -39.55
N LYS A 129 -13.82 27.63 -39.27
CA LYS A 129 -12.99 28.70 -38.64
C LYS A 129 -12.53 28.30 -37.23
N LEU A 130 -13.45 27.75 -36.41
CA LEU A 130 -13.10 27.30 -35.05
C LEU A 130 -12.08 26.15 -35.07
N ARG A 131 -12.24 25.19 -35.99
CA ARG A 131 -11.29 24.08 -36.17
C ARG A 131 -9.91 24.62 -36.59
N GLN A 132 -9.87 25.54 -37.55
CA GLN A 132 -8.62 26.18 -38.00
C GLN A 132 -7.92 26.92 -36.86
N GLU A 133 -8.66 27.65 -36.05
CA GLU A 133 -8.13 28.39 -34.91
C GLU A 133 -7.57 27.42 -33.85
N LEU A 134 -8.32 26.37 -33.45
CA LEU A 134 -7.86 25.35 -32.50
C LEU A 134 -6.64 24.60 -33.03
N GLN A 135 -6.61 24.26 -34.33
CA GLN A 135 -5.45 23.62 -34.96
C GLN A 135 -4.22 24.53 -34.96
N SER A 136 -4.38 25.83 -35.24
CA SER A 136 -3.28 26.78 -35.18
C SER A 136 -2.75 26.96 -33.76
N GLN A 137 -3.63 26.99 -32.75
CA GLN A 137 -3.23 27.02 -31.35
C GLN A 137 -2.53 25.72 -30.93
N LEU A 138 -3.03 24.56 -31.38
CA LEU A 138 -2.39 23.27 -31.13
C LEU A 138 -0.98 23.25 -31.75
N ALA A 139 -0.82 23.65 -33.01
CA ALA A 139 0.48 23.71 -33.70
C ALA A 139 1.49 24.59 -32.96
N THR A 140 1.05 25.79 -32.55
CA THR A 140 1.90 26.75 -31.82
C THR A 140 2.35 26.23 -30.46
N LEU A 141 1.44 25.56 -29.71
CA LEU A 141 1.75 25.04 -28.39
C LEU A 141 2.47 23.67 -28.43
N SER A 142 2.34 22.90 -29.53
CA SER A 142 3.03 21.61 -29.69
C SER A 142 4.46 21.73 -30.23
N ALA A 143 4.79 22.85 -30.91
CA ALA A 143 6.12 23.06 -31.50
C ALA A 143 7.26 22.99 -30.45
N PRO A 144 7.15 23.64 -29.25
CA PRO A 144 8.15 23.48 -28.19
C PRO A 144 8.26 22.05 -27.69
N GLN A 145 7.15 21.30 -27.65
CA GLN A 145 7.14 19.89 -27.22
C GLN A 145 7.92 19.01 -28.20
N VAL A 146 7.68 19.16 -29.51
CA VAL A 146 8.41 18.41 -30.54
C VAL A 146 9.90 18.68 -30.49
N LEU A 147 10.30 19.96 -30.31
CA LEU A 147 11.72 20.34 -30.14
C LEU A 147 12.34 19.75 -28.88
N ALA A 148 11.57 19.73 -27.77
CA ALA A 148 12.00 19.15 -26.53
C ALA A 148 12.19 17.62 -26.67
N ASP A 149 11.27 16.93 -27.33
CA ASP A 149 11.35 15.48 -27.57
C ASP A 149 12.55 15.10 -28.45
N LEU A 150 12.83 15.90 -29.51
CA LEU A 150 14.01 15.71 -30.35
C LEU A 150 15.31 15.99 -29.59
N GLY A 151 15.36 17.11 -28.84
CA GLY A 151 16.50 17.44 -27.97
C GLY A 151 16.76 16.34 -26.94
N TYR A 152 15.70 15.85 -26.30
CA TYR A 152 15.76 14.74 -25.35
C TYR A 152 16.31 13.44 -25.98
N SER A 153 15.76 13.04 -27.13
CA SER A 153 16.19 11.82 -27.82
C SER A 153 17.65 11.87 -28.27
N ARG A 154 18.10 13.02 -28.82
CA ARG A 154 19.51 13.20 -29.21
C ARG A 154 20.43 13.22 -28.00
N ALA A 155 20.05 13.90 -26.90
CA ALA A 155 20.81 13.92 -25.66
C ALA A 155 20.95 12.50 -25.07
N GLN A 156 19.86 11.76 -25.03
CA GLN A 156 19.84 10.38 -24.57
C GLN A 156 20.72 9.46 -25.42
N GLY A 157 20.71 9.62 -26.74
CA GLY A 157 21.57 8.90 -27.67
C GLY A 157 23.06 9.15 -27.37
N LEU A 158 23.45 10.44 -27.27
CA LEU A 158 24.84 10.83 -26.97
C LEU A 158 25.32 10.36 -25.60
N ILE A 159 24.47 10.45 -24.57
CA ILE A 159 24.76 9.91 -23.22
C ILE A 159 25.01 8.41 -23.30
N THR A 160 24.15 7.68 -24.02
CA THR A 160 24.27 6.22 -24.18
C THR A 160 25.58 5.84 -24.87
N GLU A 161 25.99 6.61 -25.89
CA GLU A 161 27.24 6.37 -26.63
C GLU A 161 28.49 6.70 -25.79
N ILE A 162 28.47 7.79 -25.02
CA ILE A 162 29.50 8.11 -24.04
C ILE A 162 29.63 6.98 -23.01
N ASP A 163 28.51 6.52 -22.45
CA ASP A 163 28.50 5.44 -21.47
C ASP A 163 29.02 4.13 -22.05
N LYS A 164 28.71 3.83 -23.31
CA LYS A 164 29.24 2.67 -24.02
C LYS A 164 30.76 2.78 -24.17
N LEU A 165 31.26 3.92 -24.61
CA LEU A 165 32.68 4.16 -24.78
C LEU A 165 33.46 4.04 -23.47
N ILE A 166 32.92 4.61 -22.39
CA ILE A 166 33.56 4.50 -21.06
C ILE A 166 33.56 3.06 -20.59
N ARG A 167 32.45 2.31 -20.76
CA ARG A 167 32.39 0.87 -20.41
C ARG A 167 33.34 0.01 -21.24
N GLU A 168 33.46 0.26 -22.54
CA GLU A 168 34.42 -0.44 -23.40
C GLU A 168 35.87 -0.21 -22.96
N ARG A 169 36.19 1.04 -22.59
CA ARG A 169 37.52 1.36 -22.05
C ARG A 169 37.77 0.70 -20.70
N ALA A 170 36.82 0.77 -19.78
CA ALA A 170 36.92 0.14 -18.47
C ALA A 170 37.12 -1.38 -18.61
N THR A 171 36.35 -2.02 -19.51
CA THR A 171 36.50 -3.45 -19.78
C THR A 171 37.88 -3.78 -20.37
N ARG A 172 38.39 -2.93 -21.29
CA ARG A 172 39.72 -3.11 -21.88
C ARG A 172 40.82 -2.97 -20.82
N THR A 173 40.75 -1.95 -19.97
CA THR A 173 41.71 -1.74 -18.87
C THR A 173 41.67 -2.93 -17.86
N LEU A 174 40.46 -3.46 -17.54
CA LEU A 174 40.36 -4.64 -16.68
C LEU A 174 41.02 -5.88 -17.27
N LEU A 175 40.90 -6.07 -18.59
CA LEU A 175 41.44 -7.23 -19.31
C LEU A 175 42.84 -6.99 -19.89
N GLU A 176 43.42 -5.81 -19.66
CA GLU A 176 44.78 -5.49 -20.09
C GLU A 176 45.80 -6.38 -19.39
N ARG A 177 46.65 -6.98 -20.18
CA ARG A 177 47.70 -7.87 -19.68
C ARG A 177 49.00 -7.09 -19.56
N VAL A 178 49.43 -6.90 -18.33
CA VAL A 178 50.72 -6.28 -17.98
C VAL A 178 51.80 -7.33 -17.83
N PRO A 179 53.08 -6.95 -17.79
CA PRO A 179 54.19 -7.89 -17.55
C PRO A 179 53.94 -8.70 -16.27
N MET A 180 54.15 -10.02 -16.36
CA MET A 180 53.89 -10.93 -15.23
C MET A 180 54.71 -10.56 -14.01
N PRO A 181 54.11 -10.33 -12.82
CA PRO A 181 54.87 -9.97 -11.61
C PRO A 181 55.76 -11.11 -11.07
N LEU A 182 55.48 -12.34 -11.47
CA LEU A 182 56.27 -13.50 -11.09
C LEU A 182 57.57 -13.64 -11.91
N ASN A 183 57.71 -12.95 -13.05
CA ASN A 183 58.93 -12.99 -13.83
C ASN A 183 60.04 -12.22 -13.10
N PRO A 184 61.16 -12.90 -12.68
CA PRO A 184 62.22 -12.25 -11.94
C PRO A 184 62.89 -11.10 -12.69
N GLU A 185 62.84 -11.07 -14.02
CA GLU A 185 63.41 -10.00 -14.85
C GLU A 185 62.77 -8.63 -14.59
N ASN A 186 61.51 -8.60 -14.13
CA ASN A 186 60.79 -7.36 -13.84
C ASN A 186 61.14 -6.78 -12.45
N TRP A 187 61.72 -7.57 -11.52
CA TRP A 187 61.97 -7.13 -10.16
C TRP A 187 63.06 -6.09 -10.01
N PRO A 188 64.23 -6.24 -10.71
CA PRO A 188 65.28 -5.22 -10.64
C PRO A 188 64.79 -3.84 -11.12
N ALA A 189 64.02 -3.80 -12.20
CA ALA A 189 63.45 -2.57 -12.71
C ALA A 189 62.48 -1.93 -11.69
N ALA A 190 61.56 -2.72 -11.12
CA ALA A 190 60.63 -2.27 -10.12
C ALA A 190 61.29 -1.71 -8.84
N LEU A 191 62.35 -2.38 -8.39
CA LEU A 191 63.13 -1.93 -7.24
C LEU A 191 63.92 -0.63 -7.55
N ALA A 192 64.49 -0.50 -8.77
CA ALA A 192 65.17 0.69 -9.20
C ALA A 192 64.23 1.89 -9.30
N ASP A 193 63.01 1.69 -9.87
CA ASP A 193 61.99 2.73 -9.94
C ASP A 193 61.55 3.16 -8.55
N THR A 194 61.26 2.21 -7.67
CA THR A 194 60.89 2.49 -6.27
C THR A 194 62.00 3.27 -5.54
N ALA A 195 63.24 2.86 -5.69
CA ALA A 195 64.39 3.57 -5.11
C ALA A 195 64.53 5.00 -5.66
N LYS A 196 64.29 5.20 -6.96
CA LYS A 196 64.32 6.50 -7.60
C LYS A 196 63.23 7.43 -7.04
N VAL A 197 61.99 6.92 -6.84
CA VAL A 197 60.90 7.67 -6.26
C VAL A 197 61.18 8.05 -4.82
N LEU A 198 61.66 7.11 -3.99
CA LEU A 198 62.03 7.38 -2.60
C LEU A 198 63.18 8.40 -2.53
N GLY A 199 64.17 8.27 -3.44
CA GLY A 199 65.29 9.23 -3.56
C GLY A 199 64.80 10.63 -3.95
N ALA A 200 63.85 10.73 -4.88
CA ALA A 200 63.25 12.00 -5.27
C ALA A 200 62.52 12.68 -4.11
N PHE A 201 61.70 11.94 -3.34
CA PHE A 201 61.06 12.43 -2.12
C PHE A 201 62.06 12.93 -1.08
N TRP A 202 63.15 12.16 -0.87
CA TRP A 202 64.19 12.54 0.07
C TRP A 202 64.90 13.81 -0.36
N ASN A 203 65.31 13.89 -1.62
CA ASN A 203 66.03 15.04 -2.17
C ASN A 203 65.16 16.32 -2.17
N GLU A 204 63.91 16.21 -2.49
CA GLU A 204 62.94 17.32 -2.44
C GLU A 204 62.78 17.85 -1.01
N THR A 205 62.54 16.92 -0.03
CA THR A 205 62.41 17.28 1.38
C THR A 205 63.70 17.88 1.95
N ALA A 206 64.85 17.24 1.67
CA ALA A 206 66.16 17.72 2.10
C ALA A 206 66.49 19.10 1.51
N GLY A 207 66.14 19.30 0.24
CA GLY A 207 66.31 20.62 -0.43
C GLY A 207 65.49 21.71 0.24
N LEU A 208 64.25 21.43 0.60
CA LEU A 208 63.42 22.40 1.30
C LEU A 208 63.90 22.70 2.73
N LEU A 209 64.34 21.69 3.46
CA LEU A 209 64.95 21.87 4.79
C LEU A 209 66.26 22.63 4.78
N SER A 210 67.00 22.59 3.70
CA SER A 210 68.24 23.38 3.53
C SER A 210 67.96 24.86 3.17
N ASN A 211 66.75 25.19 2.66
CA ASN A 211 66.38 26.53 2.25
C ASN A 211 66.18 27.46 3.46
N PRO A 212 66.91 28.61 3.53
CA PRO A 212 66.78 29.57 4.62
C PRO A 212 65.36 30.13 4.78
N ALA A 213 64.66 30.37 3.65
CA ALA A 213 63.28 30.88 3.67
C ALA A 213 62.30 29.90 4.32
N THR A 214 62.43 28.59 4.08
CA THR A 214 61.62 27.53 4.70
C THR A 214 61.87 27.48 6.20
N ARG A 215 63.17 27.56 6.63
CA ARG A 215 63.52 27.59 8.06
C ARG A 215 62.92 28.79 8.80
N GLU A 216 62.94 29.97 8.20
CA GLU A 216 62.33 31.19 8.76
C GLU A 216 60.80 31.03 8.88
N SER A 217 60.16 30.47 7.87
CA SER A 217 58.70 30.14 7.91
C SER A 217 58.38 29.14 8.97
N ILE A 218 59.17 28.09 9.15
CA ILE A 218 59.00 27.13 10.25
C ILE A 218 59.17 27.81 11.60
N ARG A 219 60.18 28.68 11.76
CA ARG A 219 60.45 29.37 13.00
C ARG A 219 59.33 30.31 13.41
N SER A 220 58.73 31.03 12.50
CA SER A 220 57.61 31.94 12.75
C SER A 220 56.33 31.20 13.13
N ARG A 221 56.11 30.01 12.58
CA ARG A 221 54.92 29.15 12.84
C ARG A 221 55.13 28.09 13.90
N LEU A 222 56.34 28.00 14.46
CA LEU A 222 56.76 26.97 15.45
C LEU A 222 55.80 26.82 16.63
N PRO A 223 55.26 27.88 17.24
CA PRO A 223 54.30 27.69 18.34
C PRO A 223 53.00 26.98 17.94
N VAL A 224 52.50 27.28 16.77
CA VAL A 224 51.29 26.65 16.21
C VAL A 224 51.53 25.19 15.85
N ILE A 225 52.68 24.89 15.19
CA ILE A 225 53.08 23.55 14.81
C ILE A 225 53.23 22.70 16.07
N LEU A 226 53.88 23.18 17.11
CA LEU A 226 54.04 22.48 18.39
C LEU A 226 52.70 22.21 19.09
N LEU A 227 51.83 23.20 19.11
CA LEU A 227 50.48 23.06 19.69
C LEU A 227 49.67 21.98 18.95
N LEU A 228 49.62 22.03 17.62
CA LEU A 228 48.92 21.03 16.78
C LEU A 228 49.52 19.64 16.94
N THR A 229 50.84 19.51 16.92
CA THR A 229 51.56 18.27 17.12
C THR A 229 51.32 17.69 18.54
N ALA A 230 51.36 18.51 19.57
CA ALA A 230 51.04 18.09 20.94
C ALA A 230 49.60 17.61 21.06
N GLY A 231 48.63 18.36 20.51
CA GLY A 231 47.21 17.96 20.42
C GLY A 231 47.04 16.65 19.66
N ALA A 232 47.71 16.52 18.50
CA ALA A 232 47.70 15.29 17.68
C ALA A 232 48.20 14.07 18.47
N LEU A 233 49.38 14.17 19.09
CA LEU A 233 49.98 13.08 19.89
C LEU A 233 49.11 12.68 21.06
N LEU A 234 48.49 13.68 21.75
CA LEU A 234 47.62 13.46 22.85
C LEU A 234 46.34 12.70 22.40
N LEU A 235 45.72 13.11 21.29
CA LEU A 235 44.53 12.45 20.75
C LEU A 235 44.84 11.06 20.17
N LEU A 236 45.93 10.89 19.46
CA LEU A 236 46.35 9.60 18.94
C LEU A 236 46.73 8.60 20.03
N GLY A 237 47.45 9.07 21.09
CA GLY A 237 47.91 8.22 22.20
C GLY A 237 46.80 7.93 23.23
N ARG A 238 46.04 8.95 23.63
CA ARG A 238 45.07 8.82 24.71
C ARG A 238 43.60 8.89 24.28
N GLY A 239 43.30 9.32 23.10
CA GLY A 239 41.90 9.50 22.63
C GLY A 239 41.07 8.23 22.73
N ARG A 240 41.62 7.09 22.32
CA ARG A 240 40.91 5.79 22.47
C ARG A 240 40.68 5.40 23.92
N HIS A 241 41.65 5.68 24.80
CA HIS A 241 41.53 5.37 26.21
C HIS A 241 40.47 6.24 26.91
N TRP A 242 40.38 7.52 26.56
CA TRP A 242 39.32 8.41 27.01
C TRP A 242 37.93 7.97 26.54
N ALA A 243 37.80 7.61 25.27
CA ALA A 243 36.54 7.05 24.74
C ALA A 243 36.08 5.79 25.49
N ARG A 244 37.03 4.87 25.79
CA ARG A 244 36.72 3.66 26.58
C ARG A 244 36.30 3.99 28.01
N ARG A 245 37.01 4.91 28.71
CA ARG A 245 36.64 5.37 30.05
C ARG A 245 35.29 6.06 30.10
N ALA A 246 34.99 6.89 29.12
CA ALA A 246 33.66 7.51 28.99
C ALA A 246 32.57 6.44 28.83
N GLY A 247 32.83 5.42 28.06
CA GLY A 247 31.92 4.29 27.89
C GLY A 247 31.70 3.44 29.14
N SER A 248 32.76 3.24 29.98
CA SER A 248 32.62 2.54 31.27
C SER A 248 31.89 3.36 32.29
N TYR A 249 32.17 4.68 32.39
CA TYR A 249 31.45 5.61 33.27
C TYR A 249 29.94 5.66 32.96
N LEU A 250 29.53 5.65 31.70
CA LEU A 250 28.14 5.60 31.33
C LEU A 250 27.44 4.27 31.71
N ARG A 251 28.20 3.18 31.83
CA ARG A 251 27.67 1.89 32.33
C ARG A 251 27.33 1.97 33.84
N GLU A 252 28.17 2.62 34.62
CA GLU A 252 27.97 2.75 36.06
C GLU A 252 26.77 3.64 36.44
N LEU A 253 26.44 4.62 35.58
CA LEU A 253 25.30 5.50 35.77
C LEU A 253 23.92 4.84 35.62
N GLY A 254 23.84 3.63 35.11
CA GLY A 254 22.59 2.83 35.04
C GLY A 254 21.44 3.48 34.27
N TRP A 255 21.70 4.45 33.40
CA TRP A 255 20.68 5.15 32.65
C TRP A 255 19.99 4.25 31.63
N ARG A 256 18.67 4.42 31.51
CA ARG A 256 17.87 3.80 30.45
C ARG A 256 18.42 4.24 29.09
N GLY A 257 18.59 3.29 28.13
CA GLY A 257 19.20 3.57 26.83
C GLY A 257 20.72 3.40 26.78
N THR A 258 21.30 2.64 27.71
CA THR A 258 22.77 2.36 27.75
C THR A 258 23.33 1.81 26.44
N GLY A 259 22.57 1.08 25.62
CA GLY A 259 22.97 0.59 24.31
C GLY A 259 23.28 1.72 23.33
N VAL A 260 22.35 2.67 23.20
CA VAL A 260 22.47 3.82 22.30
C VAL A 260 23.65 4.70 22.67
N TRP A 261 23.77 5.06 23.95
CA TRP A 261 24.88 5.90 24.41
C TRP A 261 26.24 5.20 24.28
N ARG A 262 26.31 3.89 24.55
CA ARG A 262 27.53 3.10 24.32
C ARG A 262 27.94 3.07 22.85
N PHE A 263 26.98 3.02 21.92
CA PHE A 263 27.30 3.10 20.51
C PHE A 263 27.88 4.47 20.16
N ILE A 264 27.19 5.58 20.54
CA ILE A 264 27.64 6.95 20.26
C ILE A 264 29.05 7.20 20.82
N VAL A 265 29.28 6.85 22.11
CA VAL A 265 30.59 7.03 22.73
C VAL A 265 31.66 6.14 22.09
N SER A 266 31.29 4.99 21.56
CA SER A 266 32.26 4.15 20.86
C SER A 266 32.76 4.74 19.55
N LEU A 267 31.95 5.56 18.86
CA LEU A 267 32.40 6.30 17.67
C LEU A 267 33.52 7.29 17.98
N LEU A 268 33.63 7.78 19.23
CA LEU A 268 34.76 8.59 19.67
C LEU A 268 36.09 7.83 19.59
N GLN A 269 36.09 6.50 19.61
CA GLN A 269 37.29 5.69 19.41
C GLN A 269 37.85 5.79 18.00
N VAL A 270 37.02 6.14 17.02
CA VAL A 270 37.43 6.46 15.65
C VAL A 270 37.68 7.95 15.50
N LEU A 271 36.75 8.78 15.98
CA LEU A 271 36.76 10.23 15.77
C LEU A 271 37.96 10.92 16.44
N LEU A 272 38.30 10.57 17.71
CA LEU A 272 39.39 11.24 18.41
C LEU A 272 40.77 10.99 17.77
N PRO A 273 41.15 9.75 17.45
CA PRO A 273 42.41 9.49 16.72
C PRO A 273 42.39 10.07 15.29
N TYR A 274 41.24 10.07 14.62
CA TYR A 274 41.09 10.70 13.30
C TYR A 274 41.38 12.20 13.37
N VAL A 275 40.76 12.91 14.30
CA VAL A 275 41.05 14.35 14.54
C VAL A 275 42.52 14.56 14.90
N GLY A 276 43.10 13.64 15.69
CA GLY A 276 44.56 13.65 15.96
C GLY A 276 45.40 13.53 14.69
N THR A 277 45.01 12.64 13.76
CA THR A 277 45.68 12.56 12.45
C THR A 277 45.52 13.84 11.61
N VAL A 278 44.36 14.40 11.55
CA VAL A 278 44.10 15.65 10.82
C VAL A 278 44.96 16.79 11.40
N LEU A 279 45.04 16.91 12.72
CA LEU A 279 45.90 17.92 13.38
C LEU A 279 47.39 17.68 13.03
N LEU A 280 47.84 16.41 12.99
CA LEU A 280 49.20 16.06 12.62
C LEU A 280 49.50 16.43 11.17
N VAL A 281 48.60 16.09 10.25
CA VAL A 281 48.67 16.46 8.83
C VAL A 281 48.76 17.98 8.68
N ARG A 282 47.91 18.73 9.36
CA ARG A 282 47.95 20.20 9.34
C ARG A 282 49.25 20.79 9.95
N ALA A 283 49.79 20.16 10.97
CA ALA A 283 51.08 20.56 11.55
C ALA A 283 52.21 20.37 10.54
N ILE A 284 52.23 19.24 9.81
CA ILE A 284 53.25 18.91 8.79
C ILE A 284 53.08 19.88 7.60
N ASP A 285 51.87 20.11 7.13
CA ASP A 285 51.55 21.02 6.02
C ASP A 285 52.01 22.46 6.34
N LEU A 286 51.69 22.98 7.55
CA LEU A 286 52.11 24.28 8.02
C LEU A 286 53.64 24.43 8.16
N SER A 287 54.34 23.30 8.36
CA SER A 287 55.79 23.33 8.43
C SER A 287 56.46 23.60 7.09
N GLY A 288 55.77 23.30 5.97
CA GLY A 288 56.30 23.46 4.61
C GLY A 288 57.56 22.59 4.33
N ILE A 289 57.75 21.50 5.10
CA ILE A 289 58.91 20.60 4.96
C ILE A 289 58.75 19.68 3.76
N LEU A 290 57.52 19.31 3.43
CA LEU A 290 57.19 18.46 2.32
C LEU A 290 57.14 19.22 1.01
N GLY A 291 57.71 18.71 -0.06
CA GLY A 291 57.54 19.22 -1.40
C GLY A 291 56.16 18.83 -1.98
N VAL A 292 55.96 19.17 -3.25
CA VAL A 292 54.66 18.95 -3.95
C VAL A 292 54.26 17.50 -3.93
N ARG A 293 55.17 16.58 -4.12
CA ARG A 293 54.94 15.11 -4.05
C ARG A 293 54.47 14.69 -2.67
N GLY A 294 55.19 15.17 -1.64
CA GLY A 294 54.89 14.90 -0.24
C GLY A 294 53.53 15.46 0.23
N THR A 295 53.17 16.65 -0.23
CA THR A 295 51.84 17.24 0.11
C THR A 295 50.71 16.47 -0.54
N LEU A 296 50.83 16.02 -1.80
CA LEU A 296 49.80 15.21 -2.47
C LEU A 296 49.56 13.86 -1.76
N LEU A 297 50.60 13.22 -1.18
CA LEU A 297 50.41 12.03 -0.36
C LEU A 297 49.87 12.35 1.03
N LEU A 298 50.26 13.49 1.60
CA LEU A 298 49.82 13.92 2.92
C LEU A 298 48.31 14.17 2.95
N ASP A 299 47.75 14.69 1.87
CA ASP A 299 46.31 14.97 1.73
C ASP A 299 45.45 13.70 1.87
N ASP A 300 45.96 12.54 1.50
CA ASP A 300 45.27 11.26 1.59
C ASP A 300 45.43 10.55 2.95
N VAL A 301 46.41 10.95 3.79
CA VAL A 301 46.65 10.35 5.13
C VAL A 301 45.44 10.36 6.05
N PRO A 302 44.61 11.41 6.10
CA PRO A 302 43.35 11.39 6.89
C PRO A 302 42.43 10.25 6.48
N LEU A 303 42.23 10.04 5.17
CA LEU A 303 41.39 8.95 4.65
C LEU A 303 41.98 7.58 5.02
N TRP A 304 43.29 7.37 4.84
CA TRP A 304 43.93 6.13 5.18
C TRP A 304 43.85 5.83 6.68
N SER A 305 44.02 6.84 7.53
CA SER A 305 43.90 6.69 8.98
C SER A 305 42.44 6.37 9.39
N LEU A 306 41.45 6.99 8.73
CA LEU A 306 40.05 6.69 8.98
C LEU A 306 39.72 5.22 8.69
N ILE A 307 40.22 4.69 7.56
CA ILE A 307 40.01 3.28 7.18
C ILE A 307 40.61 2.34 8.26
N LEU A 308 41.82 2.64 8.75
CA LEU A 308 42.46 1.82 9.78
C LEU A 308 41.75 1.90 11.14
N PHE A 309 41.33 3.11 11.55
CA PHE A 309 40.60 3.29 12.81
C PHE A 309 39.21 2.68 12.74
N ALA A 310 38.49 2.84 11.62
CA ALA A 310 37.20 2.21 11.38
C ALA A 310 37.31 0.68 11.40
N ALA A 311 38.28 0.11 10.71
CA ALA A 311 38.50 -1.35 10.70
C ALA A 311 38.80 -1.91 12.10
N HIS A 312 39.60 -1.18 12.89
CA HIS A 312 39.86 -1.56 14.27
C HIS A 312 38.58 -1.48 15.13
N TRP A 313 37.78 -0.43 14.98
CA TRP A 313 36.52 -0.24 15.68
C TRP A 313 35.50 -1.29 15.28
N LEU A 314 35.38 -1.59 13.96
CA LEU A 314 34.52 -2.67 13.45
C LEU A 314 34.91 -4.02 14.06
N GLY A 315 36.22 -4.31 14.11
CA GLY A 315 36.71 -5.53 14.73
C GLY A 315 36.46 -5.60 16.25
N GLU A 316 36.46 -4.47 16.95
CA GLU A 316 36.07 -4.44 18.36
C GLU A 316 34.57 -4.62 18.54
N ARG A 317 33.75 -3.96 17.70
CA ARG A 317 32.29 -4.00 17.82
C ARG A 317 31.68 -5.32 17.41
N LEU A 318 32.23 -5.98 16.42
CA LEU A 318 31.75 -7.28 15.95
C LEU A 318 31.87 -8.36 17.04
N TYR A 319 32.85 -8.23 17.96
CA TYR A 319 33.26 -9.30 18.88
C TYR A 319 33.30 -8.92 20.35
N VAL A 320 33.15 -7.65 20.73
CA VAL A 320 33.22 -7.19 22.12
C VAL A 320 31.83 -6.82 22.63
N TYR A 321 30.91 -7.79 22.63
CA TYR A 321 29.71 -7.64 23.38
C TYR A 321 29.73 -8.64 24.54
N GLU A 322 30.18 -8.16 25.71
CA GLU A 322 30.18 -8.93 26.94
C GLU A 322 28.72 -9.30 27.33
N ILE A 323 28.50 -10.56 27.49
CA ILE A 323 27.63 -11.27 28.43
C ILE A 323 26.27 -11.72 27.97
N THR A 324 25.58 -11.17 26.97
CA THR A 324 24.28 -11.78 26.60
C THR A 324 23.83 -11.76 25.15
N ASN A 325 24.44 -11.00 24.28
CA ASN A 325 23.95 -10.92 22.88
C ASN A 325 25.11 -10.62 21.92
N GLU A 326 25.88 -11.62 21.55
CA GLU A 326 26.93 -11.53 20.53
C GLU A 326 26.30 -11.53 19.13
N LEU A 327 26.62 -10.51 18.30
CA LEU A 327 26.23 -10.49 16.86
C LEU A 327 26.70 -11.76 16.14
N ILE A 328 27.83 -12.30 16.60
CA ILE A 328 28.39 -13.55 16.15
C ILE A 328 29.16 -14.15 17.33
N PRO A 329 28.70 -15.27 17.93
CA PRO A 329 29.37 -15.92 19.04
C PRO A 329 30.73 -16.47 18.57
N PHE A 330 31.81 -15.94 19.12
CA PHE A 330 33.17 -16.45 18.89
C PHE A 330 33.85 -16.77 20.21
N GLU A 331 34.47 -17.92 20.30
CA GLU A 331 35.37 -18.20 21.41
C GLU A 331 36.46 -17.11 21.54
N PRO A 332 36.81 -16.66 22.75
CA PRO A 332 37.74 -15.55 22.98
C PRO A 332 39.07 -15.67 22.24
N ARG A 333 39.57 -16.90 22.03
CA ARG A 333 40.78 -17.18 21.26
C ARG A 333 40.69 -16.78 19.78
N PHE A 334 39.51 -16.89 19.16
CA PHE A 334 39.31 -16.53 17.76
C PHE A 334 39.04 -15.04 17.58
N GLN A 335 38.42 -14.39 18.56
CA GLN A 335 38.09 -12.93 18.51
C GLN A 335 39.34 -12.09 18.25
N ARG A 336 40.47 -12.37 18.96
CA ARG A 336 41.72 -11.65 18.74
C ARG A 336 42.26 -11.88 17.33
N GLN A 337 42.20 -13.14 16.81
CA GLN A 337 42.72 -13.46 15.49
C GLN A 337 41.91 -12.74 14.39
N VAL A 338 40.61 -12.75 14.48
CA VAL A 338 39.75 -12.08 13.50
C VAL A 338 39.95 -10.56 13.52
N ARG A 339 40.09 -9.95 14.69
CA ARG A 339 40.42 -8.53 14.79
C ARG A 339 41.76 -8.20 14.11
N VAL A 340 42.79 -8.99 14.36
CA VAL A 340 44.09 -8.80 13.70
C VAL A 340 43.93 -8.93 12.18
N ILE A 341 43.18 -9.93 11.68
CA ILE A 341 42.98 -10.12 10.25
C ILE A 341 42.24 -8.93 9.63
N LEU A 342 41.21 -8.42 10.28
CA LEU A 342 40.44 -7.25 9.76
C LEU A 342 41.29 -5.98 9.69
N VAL A 343 42.10 -5.72 10.71
CA VAL A 343 43.05 -4.59 10.70
C VAL A 343 44.14 -4.80 9.65
N SER A 344 44.63 -6.04 9.48
CA SER A 344 45.62 -6.36 8.43
C SER A 344 45.04 -6.20 7.02
N LEU A 345 43.77 -6.59 6.80
CA LEU A 345 43.07 -6.36 5.51
C LEU A 345 42.93 -4.86 5.22
N ALA A 346 42.57 -4.07 6.23
CA ALA A 346 42.52 -2.61 6.09
C ALA A 346 43.90 -2.00 5.82
N LEU A 347 44.95 -2.52 6.44
CA LEU A 347 46.30 -2.07 6.17
C LEU A 347 46.72 -2.38 4.73
N VAL A 348 46.44 -3.59 4.23
CA VAL A 348 46.70 -3.97 2.84
C VAL A 348 45.93 -3.08 1.87
N LEU A 349 44.66 -2.78 2.18
CA LEU A 349 43.84 -1.83 1.39
C LEU A 349 44.50 -0.43 1.37
N VAL A 350 44.94 0.08 2.52
CA VAL A 350 45.62 1.38 2.60
C VAL A 350 46.94 1.38 1.83
N MET A 351 47.70 0.28 1.90
CA MET A 351 48.94 0.15 1.13
C MET A 351 48.69 0.15 -0.38
N GLN A 352 47.62 -0.50 -0.84
CA GLN A 352 47.21 -0.43 -2.24
C GLN A 352 46.81 0.98 -2.65
N LEU A 353 45.94 1.67 -1.86
CA LEU A 353 45.54 3.05 -2.12
C LEU A 353 46.75 4.00 -2.15
N MET A 354 47.73 3.77 -1.29
CA MET A 354 48.98 4.53 -1.31
C MET A 354 49.78 4.24 -2.59
N LEU A 355 49.86 2.98 -3.03
CA LEU A 355 50.53 2.60 -4.28
C LEU A 355 49.83 3.20 -5.50
N ASP A 356 48.48 3.18 -5.55
CA ASP A 356 47.66 3.78 -6.62
C ASP A 356 47.91 5.30 -6.69
N ARG A 357 48.03 5.94 -5.50
CA ARG A 357 48.33 7.37 -5.43
C ARG A 357 49.75 7.69 -5.92
N LEU A 358 50.74 6.86 -5.53
CA LEU A 358 52.12 6.98 -6.01
C LEU A 358 52.21 6.77 -7.51
N ASP A 359 51.50 5.79 -8.07
CA ASP A 359 51.38 5.58 -9.51
C ASP A 359 50.82 6.80 -10.24
N THR A 360 49.78 7.41 -9.70
CA THR A 360 49.17 8.65 -10.25
C THR A 360 50.17 9.83 -10.26
N ILE A 361 51.07 9.91 -9.26
CA ILE A 361 52.06 11.03 -9.14
C ILE A 361 53.27 10.77 -10.03
N GLU A 362 53.78 9.54 -10.07
CA GLU A 362 55.08 9.20 -10.67
C GLU A 362 54.95 8.48 -12.01
N ASN A 363 53.76 8.01 -12.41
CA ASN A 363 53.50 7.19 -13.60
C ASN A 363 54.42 6.00 -13.70
N PHE A 364 54.30 5.03 -12.79
CA PHE A 364 55.12 3.82 -12.82
C PHE A 364 54.98 3.07 -14.16
N ALA A 365 56.02 2.38 -14.56
CA ALA A 365 55.90 1.42 -15.64
C ALA A 365 54.94 0.27 -15.20
N ASP A 366 54.11 -0.22 -16.14
CA ASP A 366 53.11 -1.28 -15.86
C ASP A 366 53.72 -2.48 -15.16
N GLY A 367 54.95 -2.86 -15.49
CA GLY A 367 55.68 -3.93 -14.82
C GLY A 367 56.03 -3.61 -13.35
N THR A 368 56.38 -2.36 -13.03
CA THR A 368 56.68 -1.90 -11.67
C THR A 368 55.44 -1.91 -10.82
N TYR A 369 54.31 -1.35 -11.32
CA TYR A 369 53.05 -1.39 -10.63
C TYR A 369 52.57 -2.82 -10.36
N ALA A 370 52.70 -3.72 -11.36
CA ALA A 370 52.32 -5.12 -11.22
C ALA A 370 53.13 -5.86 -10.13
N VAL A 371 54.47 -5.66 -10.11
CA VAL A 371 55.35 -6.27 -9.12
C VAL A 371 55.06 -5.79 -7.71
N LEU A 372 54.68 -4.50 -7.52
CA LEU A 372 54.38 -3.94 -6.20
C LEU A 372 52.97 -4.32 -5.72
N SER A 373 51.99 -4.37 -6.63
CA SER A 373 50.57 -4.67 -6.29
C SER A 373 50.37 -6.17 -6.01
N TRP A 374 51.02 -7.06 -6.76
CA TRP A 374 50.73 -8.49 -6.65
C TRP A 374 50.97 -9.10 -5.24
N PRO A 375 52.05 -8.76 -4.49
CA PRO A 375 52.22 -9.21 -3.10
C PRO A 375 51.09 -8.75 -2.18
N LEU A 376 50.54 -7.54 -2.39
CA LEU A 376 49.43 -7.01 -1.62
C LEU A 376 48.15 -7.81 -1.90
N ILE A 377 47.84 -8.10 -3.18
CA ILE A 377 46.73 -8.95 -3.60
C ILE A 377 46.83 -10.35 -2.99
N LEU A 378 48.04 -10.95 -3.04
CA LEU A 378 48.30 -12.27 -2.45
C LEU A 378 48.07 -12.26 -0.93
N LEU A 379 48.60 -11.26 -0.23
CA LEU A 379 48.41 -11.12 1.22
C LEU A 379 46.98 -10.92 1.59
N ALA A 380 46.25 -10.05 0.87
CA ALA A 380 44.80 -9.84 1.06
C ALA A 380 44.00 -11.15 0.87
N SER A 381 44.33 -11.89 -0.20
CA SER A 381 43.66 -13.17 -0.51
C SER A 381 43.95 -14.22 0.57
N LEU A 382 45.18 -14.34 1.05
CA LEU A 382 45.55 -15.25 2.15
C LEU A 382 44.81 -14.89 3.45
N LEU A 383 44.67 -13.60 3.76
CA LEU A 383 43.93 -13.13 4.93
C LEU A 383 42.43 -13.43 4.82
N LEU A 384 41.82 -13.25 3.65
CA LEU A 384 40.44 -13.61 3.37
C LEU A 384 40.19 -15.12 3.50
N VAL A 385 41.04 -15.94 2.93
CA VAL A 385 41.01 -17.41 3.08
C VAL A 385 41.17 -17.82 4.55
N ARG A 386 42.08 -17.20 5.29
CA ARG A 386 42.26 -17.46 6.72
C ARG A 386 41.02 -17.06 7.53
N LEU A 387 40.42 -15.93 7.23
CA LEU A 387 39.16 -15.48 7.86
C LEU A 387 38.03 -16.49 7.63
N ASN A 388 37.87 -16.97 6.39
CA ASN A 388 36.88 -17.98 6.05
C ASN A 388 37.10 -19.31 6.78
N ARG A 389 38.40 -19.78 6.86
CA ARG A 389 38.73 -21.01 7.59
C ARG A 389 38.40 -20.92 9.08
N ILE A 390 38.64 -19.79 9.73
CA ILE A 390 38.28 -19.58 11.15
C ILE A 390 36.76 -19.73 11.33
N ARG A 391 35.96 -19.11 10.48
CA ARG A 391 34.50 -19.19 10.50
C ARG A 391 33.96 -20.61 10.30
N VAL A 392 34.55 -21.37 9.36
CA VAL A 392 34.15 -22.76 9.12
C VAL A 392 34.47 -23.66 10.31
N ARG A 393 35.66 -23.46 10.94
CA ARG A 393 36.06 -24.24 12.13
C ARG A 393 35.10 -23.98 13.31
N GLN A 394 34.74 -22.73 13.51
CA GLN A 394 33.83 -22.34 14.56
C GLN A 394 32.45 -22.96 14.38
N ARG A 395 31.87 -22.86 13.19
CA ARG A 395 30.54 -23.44 12.91
C ARG A 395 30.52 -24.97 13.13
N ARG A 396 31.56 -25.66 12.77
CA ARG A 396 31.69 -27.12 13.05
C ARG A 396 31.80 -27.44 14.55
N GLN A 397 32.28 -26.51 15.36
CA GLN A 397 32.26 -26.64 16.81
C GLN A 397 30.89 -26.40 17.39
N GLU A 398 30.23 -25.31 16.95
CA GLU A 398 28.82 -25.02 17.34
C GLU A 398 27.87 -26.18 16.99
N GLU A 399 27.98 -26.75 15.79
CA GLU A 399 27.22 -27.92 15.35
C GLU A 399 27.50 -29.20 16.21
N ARG A 400 28.69 -29.29 16.85
CA ARG A 400 29.04 -30.39 17.76
C ARG A 400 28.58 -30.18 19.19
N ASP A 401 28.55 -28.91 19.63
CA ASP A 401 28.24 -28.57 21.02
C ASP A 401 26.72 -28.42 21.25
N ASN A 402 25.97 -27.97 20.24
CA ASN A 402 24.53 -27.69 20.36
C ASN A 402 23.60 -28.79 19.84
N GLY A 403 24.07 -29.99 19.49
CA GLY A 403 23.21 -31.05 18.99
C GLY A 403 22.13 -30.52 18.02
N SER A 404 21.76 -31.24 17.01
CA SER A 404 20.77 -30.80 16.00
C SER A 404 19.39 -30.48 16.60
N ASP A 405 19.22 -29.29 17.17
CA ASP A 405 17.89 -28.73 17.42
C ASP A 405 17.39 -28.11 16.10
N ASP A 406 16.50 -28.84 15.44
CA ASP A 406 15.92 -28.53 14.12
C ASP A 406 14.82 -27.43 14.13
N ASP A 407 14.70 -26.66 15.20
CA ASP A 407 13.66 -25.60 15.35
C ASP A 407 14.15 -24.17 15.03
N GLU A 408 15.11 -23.99 14.10
CA GLU A 408 15.37 -22.66 13.55
C GLU A 408 14.23 -22.24 12.62
N GLY A 409 13.48 -21.20 12.97
CA GLY A 409 12.42 -20.63 12.16
C GLY A 409 12.86 -20.33 10.73
N ALA A 410 11.97 -20.47 9.75
CA ALA A 410 12.25 -20.41 8.31
C ALA A 410 13.05 -19.15 7.88
N ILE A 411 12.89 -18.02 8.59
CA ILE A 411 13.60 -16.75 8.33
C ILE A 411 15.08 -16.85 8.75
N ALA A 412 15.38 -17.46 9.91
CA ALA A 412 16.74 -17.66 10.40
C ALA A 412 17.50 -18.64 9.48
N ALA A 413 16.83 -19.70 9.01
CA ALA A 413 17.37 -20.64 8.03
C ALA A 413 17.66 -19.99 6.66
N GLY A 414 16.85 -19.00 6.24
CA GLY A 414 17.10 -18.21 5.03
C GLY A 414 18.36 -17.34 5.14
N ALA A 415 18.50 -16.61 6.23
CA ALA A 415 19.66 -15.75 6.50
C ALA A 415 20.95 -16.56 6.63
N SER A 416 20.92 -17.74 7.26
CA SER A 416 22.07 -18.63 7.41
C SER A 416 22.53 -19.20 6.05
N ARG A 417 21.59 -19.53 5.14
CA ARG A 417 21.88 -19.97 3.76
C ARG A 417 22.54 -18.85 2.94
N ALA A 418 21.99 -17.62 2.98
CA ALA A 418 22.55 -16.46 2.28
C ALA A 418 23.99 -16.17 2.75
N MET A 419 24.24 -16.18 4.07
CA MET A 419 25.58 -16.00 4.63
C MET A 419 26.54 -17.12 4.23
N SER A 420 26.07 -18.37 4.11
CA SER A 420 26.87 -19.50 3.65
C SER A 420 27.26 -19.37 2.18
N LEU A 421 26.36 -18.87 1.34
CA LEU A 421 26.60 -18.59 -0.07
C LEU A 421 27.62 -17.46 -0.21
N LEU A 422 27.44 -16.36 0.49
CA LEU A 422 28.38 -15.22 0.48
C LEU A 422 29.80 -15.68 0.83
N ARG A 423 29.94 -16.50 1.87
CA ARG A 423 31.26 -17.05 2.25
C ARG A 423 31.91 -17.91 1.15
N ARG A 424 31.11 -18.73 0.43
CA ARG A 424 31.64 -19.55 -0.68
C ARG A 424 32.09 -18.65 -1.83
N VAL A 425 31.30 -17.63 -2.17
CA VAL A 425 31.67 -16.64 -3.20
C VAL A 425 32.96 -15.92 -2.82
N VAL A 426 33.05 -15.37 -1.61
CA VAL A 426 34.29 -14.71 -1.11
C VAL A 426 35.49 -15.64 -1.16
N PHE A 427 35.34 -16.92 -0.79
CA PHE A 427 36.42 -17.89 -0.85
C PHE A 427 36.92 -18.15 -2.28
N VAL A 428 35.99 -18.32 -3.22
CA VAL A 428 36.30 -18.54 -4.63
C VAL A 428 36.99 -17.31 -5.23
N LEU A 429 36.47 -16.12 -4.97
CA LEU A 429 37.05 -14.85 -5.45
C LEU A 429 38.44 -14.62 -4.86
N ALA A 430 38.62 -14.91 -3.57
CA ALA A 430 39.94 -14.82 -2.92
C ALA A 430 41.00 -15.82 -3.48
N LEU A 431 40.55 -16.91 -4.09
CA LEU A 431 41.45 -17.87 -4.74
C LEU A 431 41.77 -17.46 -6.18
N ILE A 432 40.78 -16.92 -6.91
CA ILE A 432 40.92 -16.53 -8.32
C ILE A 432 41.84 -15.30 -8.46
N ALA A 433 41.67 -14.29 -7.60
CA ALA A 433 42.36 -13.02 -7.77
C ALA A 433 43.91 -13.09 -7.78
N PRO A 434 44.59 -13.78 -6.86
CA PRO A 434 46.06 -13.87 -6.92
C PRO A 434 46.55 -14.64 -8.15
N VAL A 435 45.73 -15.57 -8.69
CA VAL A 435 46.04 -16.30 -9.91
C VAL A 435 45.96 -15.38 -11.12
N LEU A 436 44.92 -14.59 -11.23
CA LEU A 436 44.78 -13.57 -12.29
C LEU A 436 45.92 -12.57 -12.23
N GLY A 437 46.26 -12.06 -11.04
CA GLY A 437 47.41 -11.16 -10.87
C GLY A 437 48.72 -11.78 -11.30
N ALA A 438 48.97 -13.05 -10.96
CA ALA A 438 50.17 -13.80 -11.37
C ALA A 438 50.27 -13.95 -12.90
N LEU A 439 49.13 -14.09 -13.59
CA LEU A 439 49.07 -14.19 -15.06
C LEU A 439 49.21 -12.83 -15.78
N GLY A 440 49.33 -11.74 -15.05
CA GLY A 440 49.47 -10.38 -15.57
C GLY A 440 48.15 -9.58 -15.65
N TYR A 441 47.02 -10.11 -15.20
CA TYR A 441 45.72 -9.39 -15.13
C TYR A 441 45.58 -8.67 -13.78
N ILE A 442 46.48 -7.73 -13.50
CA ILE A 442 46.57 -7.04 -12.20
C ILE A 442 45.29 -6.22 -11.93
N ASN A 443 44.79 -5.46 -12.93
CA ASN A 443 43.61 -4.63 -12.77
C ASN A 443 42.36 -5.47 -12.44
N ALA A 444 42.19 -6.62 -13.09
CA ALA A 444 41.12 -7.56 -12.77
C ALA A 444 41.27 -8.15 -11.36
N ALA A 445 42.46 -8.46 -10.92
CA ALA A 445 42.73 -8.98 -9.58
C ALA A 445 42.39 -7.93 -8.48
N ILE A 446 42.78 -6.68 -8.70
CA ILE A 446 42.43 -5.51 -7.85
C ILE A 446 40.91 -5.32 -7.80
N ALA A 447 40.25 -5.33 -8.96
CA ALA A 447 38.80 -5.17 -9.07
C ALA A 447 37.98 -6.31 -8.42
N ILE A 448 38.63 -7.42 -8.07
CA ILE A 448 37.98 -8.52 -7.34
C ILE A 448 38.29 -8.44 -5.84
N VAL A 449 39.55 -8.33 -5.43
CA VAL A 449 39.97 -8.48 -4.02
C VAL A 449 39.46 -7.32 -3.15
N TYR A 450 39.65 -6.08 -3.60
CA TYR A 450 39.34 -4.91 -2.77
C TYR A 450 37.84 -4.67 -2.62
N PRO A 451 37.00 -4.83 -3.65
CA PRO A 451 35.55 -4.83 -3.47
C PRO A 451 35.05 -5.90 -2.50
N VAL A 452 35.65 -7.08 -2.46
CA VAL A 452 35.31 -8.11 -1.47
C VAL A 452 35.62 -7.63 -0.05
N ILE A 453 36.74 -6.99 0.20
CA ILE A 453 37.11 -6.44 1.51
C ILE A 453 36.10 -5.34 1.91
N LEU A 454 35.81 -4.44 1.00
CA LEU A 454 34.83 -3.34 1.24
C LEU A 454 33.41 -3.88 1.45
N THR A 455 33.00 -4.92 0.72
CA THR A 455 31.70 -5.59 0.91
C THR A 455 31.59 -6.21 2.30
N LEU A 456 32.65 -6.87 2.79
CA LEU A 456 32.68 -7.42 4.15
C LEU A 456 32.59 -6.30 5.21
N ALA A 457 33.27 -5.18 4.99
CA ALA A 457 33.17 -4.00 5.85
C ALA A 457 31.76 -3.40 5.84
N LEU A 458 31.13 -3.27 4.66
CA LEU A 458 29.75 -2.79 4.50
C LEU A 458 28.76 -3.68 5.25
N VAL A 459 28.81 -5.00 5.01
CA VAL A 459 27.91 -5.97 5.67
C VAL A 459 28.10 -5.90 7.20
N THR A 460 29.32 -5.84 7.69
CA THR A 460 29.60 -5.69 9.12
C THR A 460 29.03 -4.39 9.68
N THR A 461 29.17 -3.29 8.96
CA THR A 461 28.61 -1.99 9.34
C THR A 461 27.10 -2.02 9.40
N LEU A 462 26.44 -2.67 8.42
CA LEU A 462 24.97 -2.82 8.39
C LEU A 462 24.47 -3.65 9.59
N MET A 463 25.14 -4.74 9.93
CA MET A 463 24.78 -5.54 11.11
C MET A 463 24.88 -4.73 12.41
N ILE A 464 25.93 -3.92 12.56
CA ILE A 464 26.11 -3.04 13.72
C ILE A 464 25.05 -1.94 13.74
N LEU A 465 24.73 -1.37 12.59
CA LEU A 465 23.71 -0.31 12.45
C LEU A 465 22.29 -0.85 12.71
N GLN A 466 21.97 -2.04 12.20
CA GLN A 466 20.70 -2.70 12.47
C GLN A 466 20.50 -2.89 13.98
N ARG A 467 21.52 -3.37 14.67
CA ARG A 467 21.46 -3.54 16.12
C ARG A 467 21.31 -2.22 16.85
N PHE A 468 22.02 -1.19 16.43
CA PHE A 468 21.90 0.15 17.00
C PHE A 468 20.47 0.71 16.87
N LEU A 469 19.82 0.51 15.71
CA LEU A 469 18.44 0.93 15.51
C LEU A 469 17.45 0.10 16.34
N SER A 470 17.72 -1.18 16.55
CA SER A 470 16.95 -2.02 17.49
C SER A 470 17.13 -1.57 18.93
N ASP A 471 18.33 -1.16 19.33
CA ASP A 471 18.59 -0.57 20.67
C ASP A 471 17.81 0.76 20.87
N ILE A 472 17.74 1.61 19.83
CA ILE A 472 16.93 2.85 19.85
C ILE A 472 15.45 2.52 20.05
N TYR A 473 14.93 1.56 19.27
CA TYR A 473 13.55 1.12 19.38
C TYR A 473 13.22 0.58 20.77
N GLY A 474 14.08 -0.30 21.31
CA GLY A 474 13.94 -0.82 22.68
C GLY A 474 13.97 0.29 23.75
N TRP A 475 14.76 1.33 23.54
CA TRP A 475 14.80 2.50 24.42
C TRP A 475 13.51 3.32 24.36
N VAL A 476 12.99 3.59 23.16
CA VAL A 476 11.75 4.36 22.94
C VAL A 476 10.53 3.61 23.45
N THR A 477 10.41 2.32 23.16
CA THR A 477 9.26 1.47 23.54
C THR A 477 9.32 0.98 24.99
N ARG A 478 10.44 1.24 25.72
CA ARG A 478 10.69 0.76 27.08
C ARG A 478 10.70 -0.77 27.22
N ASN A 479 10.80 -1.50 26.14
CA ASN A 479 10.88 -2.96 26.10
C ASN A 479 12.18 -3.41 25.44
N SER A 480 13.20 -3.66 26.21
CA SER A 480 14.52 -4.04 25.69
C SER A 480 14.64 -5.53 25.35
N GLN A 481 13.82 -6.41 25.94
CA GLN A 481 13.93 -7.85 25.74
C GLN A 481 13.17 -8.35 24.49
N GLY A 482 12.16 -7.63 24.02
CA GLY A 482 11.39 -7.98 22.81
C GLY A 482 11.77 -7.14 21.57
N ALA A 483 12.77 -6.27 21.67
CA ALA A 483 13.11 -5.37 20.56
C ALA A 483 13.82 -6.09 19.41
N GLU A 484 14.55 -7.16 19.68
CA GLU A 484 15.31 -7.93 18.66
C GLU A 484 14.40 -8.82 17.82
N ASP A 485 13.35 -9.40 18.44
CA ASP A 485 12.37 -10.29 17.78
C ASP A 485 11.17 -9.50 17.21
N SER A 486 11.19 -8.17 17.31
CA SER A 486 10.10 -7.33 16.84
C SER A 486 10.05 -7.26 15.31
N LEU A 487 8.84 -7.10 14.76
CA LEU A 487 8.63 -6.79 13.34
C LEU A 487 9.46 -5.56 12.90
N PHE A 488 9.70 -4.61 13.83
CA PHE A 488 10.53 -3.44 13.59
C PHE A 488 11.97 -3.80 13.24
N ALA A 489 12.59 -4.77 13.95
CA ALA A 489 13.95 -5.21 13.69
C ALA A 489 14.07 -5.84 12.28
N VAL A 490 13.07 -6.64 11.89
CA VAL A 490 13.01 -7.25 10.54
C VAL A 490 12.86 -6.18 9.47
N MET A 491 11.92 -5.25 9.64
CA MET A 491 11.69 -4.14 8.71
C MET A 491 12.92 -3.22 8.59
N THR A 492 13.56 -2.92 9.71
CA THR A 492 14.79 -2.13 9.73
C THR A 492 15.92 -2.83 8.96
N GLY A 493 16.06 -4.15 9.14
CA GLY A 493 17.02 -4.94 8.37
C GLY A 493 16.77 -4.89 6.86
N PHE A 494 15.50 -5.00 6.45
CA PHE A 494 15.10 -4.89 5.06
C PHE A 494 15.41 -3.49 4.47
N VAL A 495 15.03 -2.43 5.18
CA VAL A 495 15.30 -1.04 4.76
C VAL A 495 16.80 -0.78 4.65
N LEU A 496 17.60 -1.23 5.63
CA LEU A 496 19.06 -1.09 5.59
C LEU A 496 19.67 -1.86 4.42
N ALA A 497 19.17 -3.07 4.14
CA ALA A 497 19.61 -3.83 2.97
C ALA A 497 19.32 -3.08 1.67
N LEU A 498 18.12 -2.51 1.54
CA LEU A 498 17.72 -1.70 0.37
C LEU A 498 18.62 -0.45 0.23
N VAL A 499 18.82 0.30 1.31
CA VAL A 499 19.68 1.50 1.35
C VAL A 499 21.15 1.15 1.05
N SER A 500 21.58 -0.09 1.32
CA SER A 500 22.95 -0.53 1.04
C SER A 500 23.21 -0.85 -0.43
N LEU A 501 22.17 -1.06 -1.26
CA LEU A 501 22.34 -1.41 -2.68
C LEU A 501 23.17 -0.41 -3.49
N PRO A 502 22.96 0.92 -3.37
CA PRO A 502 23.81 1.90 -4.03
C PRO A 502 25.27 1.82 -3.60
N PHE A 503 25.55 1.64 -2.30
CA PHE A 503 26.91 1.51 -1.79
C PHE A 503 27.56 0.22 -2.29
N PHE A 504 26.80 -0.87 -2.34
CA PHE A 504 27.29 -2.13 -2.93
C PHE A 504 27.63 -1.96 -4.42
N ALA A 505 26.77 -1.27 -5.18
CA ALA A 505 27.02 -1.00 -6.59
C ALA A 505 28.29 -0.15 -6.78
N LEU A 506 28.49 0.91 -5.98
CA LEU A 506 29.70 1.75 -6.01
C LEU A 506 30.97 0.95 -5.68
N ILE A 507 30.91 0.06 -4.70
CA ILE A 507 32.03 -0.81 -4.31
C ILE A 507 32.43 -1.72 -5.48
N TRP A 508 31.48 -2.19 -6.27
CA TRP A 508 31.73 -3.08 -7.42
C TRP A 508 31.91 -2.33 -8.76
N GLY A 509 32.17 -1.03 -8.69
CA GLY A 509 32.61 -0.23 -9.83
C GLY A 509 31.51 0.46 -10.62
N ALA A 510 30.26 0.52 -10.07
CA ALA A 510 29.25 1.42 -10.62
C ALA A 510 29.68 2.87 -10.39
N ARG A 511 29.35 3.74 -11.35
CA ARG A 511 29.67 5.17 -11.25
C ARG A 511 28.53 5.89 -10.51
N THR A 512 28.87 7.01 -9.89
CA THR A 512 27.84 7.87 -9.27
C THR A 512 26.82 8.35 -10.29
N SER A 513 27.25 8.61 -11.53
CA SER A 513 26.41 8.96 -12.66
C SER A 513 25.38 7.89 -13.02
N ASP A 514 25.75 6.59 -12.95
CA ASP A 514 24.83 5.48 -13.19
C ASP A 514 23.76 5.39 -12.10
N LEU A 515 24.12 5.67 -10.85
CA LEU A 515 23.17 5.70 -9.73
C LEU A 515 22.23 6.89 -9.77
N THR A 516 22.75 8.07 -10.13
CA THR A 516 21.90 9.26 -10.29
C THR A 516 20.93 9.11 -11.47
N GLU A 517 21.37 8.48 -12.56
CA GLU A 517 20.53 8.15 -13.70
C GLU A 517 19.40 7.15 -13.30
N LEU A 518 19.76 6.09 -12.57
CA LEU A 518 18.79 5.12 -12.07
C LEU A 518 17.77 5.79 -11.13
N TRP A 519 18.27 6.71 -10.28
CA TRP A 519 17.44 7.46 -9.34
C TRP A 519 16.49 8.44 -10.06
N SER A 520 16.98 9.18 -11.08
CA SER A 520 16.12 10.06 -11.86
C SER A 520 15.05 9.27 -12.61
N ARG A 521 15.40 8.17 -13.28
CA ARG A 521 14.43 7.28 -13.92
C ARG A 521 13.40 6.70 -12.94
N PHE A 522 13.84 6.36 -11.74
CA PHE A 522 12.93 5.91 -10.69
C PHE A 522 11.95 7.00 -10.26
N LEU A 523 12.43 8.26 -10.12
CA LEU A 523 11.58 9.41 -9.79
C LEU A 523 10.65 9.80 -10.95
N GLU A 524 11.11 9.69 -12.20
CA GLU A 524 10.32 9.92 -13.39
C GLU A 524 9.14 8.95 -13.49
N GLY A 525 9.30 7.73 -12.95
CA GLY A 525 8.28 6.70 -12.93
C GLY A 525 8.28 5.81 -14.15
N PHE A 526 7.35 4.85 -14.14
CA PHE A 526 7.17 3.84 -15.19
C PHE A 526 5.82 4.05 -15.86
N ASP A 527 5.80 4.01 -17.18
CA ASP A 527 4.56 4.06 -17.96
C ASP A 527 3.90 2.67 -17.96
N ILE A 528 2.69 2.59 -17.39
CA ILE A 528 1.85 1.39 -17.42
C ILE A 528 0.56 1.75 -18.16
N GLY A 529 0.50 1.38 -19.45
CA GLY A 529 -0.56 1.83 -20.35
C GLY A 529 -0.49 3.35 -20.54
N ASP A 530 -1.60 4.03 -20.36
CA ASP A 530 -1.70 5.49 -20.50
C ASP A 530 -1.38 6.25 -19.20
N THR A 531 -0.98 5.53 -18.13
CA THR A 531 -0.75 6.12 -16.81
C THR A 531 0.72 6.02 -16.42
N LYS A 532 1.30 7.15 -16.01
CA LYS A 532 2.67 7.22 -15.49
C LYS A 532 2.66 7.03 -13.98
N ILE A 533 3.25 5.94 -13.49
CA ILE A 533 3.36 5.66 -12.06
C ILE A 533 4.75 6.06 -11.58
N SER A 534 4.83 7.08 -10.76
CA SER A 534 6.07 7.56 -10.14
C SER A 534 6.02 7.43 -8.62
N PRO A 535 7.17 7.37 -7.94
CA PRO A 535 7.24 7.36 -6.48
C PRO A 535 6.59 8.57 -5.83
N THR A 536 6.63 9.72 -6.49
CA THR A 536 5.98 10.95 -6.04
C THR A 536 4.46 10.82 -6.04
N ILE A 537 3.89 10.24 -7.10
CA ILE A 537 2.46 9.92 -7.20
C ILE A 537 2.07 8.95 -6.08
N PHE A 538 2.87 7.87 -5.90
CA PHE A 538 2.62 6.92 -4.81
C PHE A 538 2.70 7.56 -3.42
N LEU A 539 3.69 8.42 -3.17
CA LEU A 539 3.81 9.14 -1.91
C LEU A 539 2.63 10.08 -1.67
N THR A 540 2.20 10.80 -2.71
CA THR A 540 1.01 11.66 -2.66
C THR A 540 -0.23 10.84 -2.30
N PHE A 541 -0.43 9.69 -2.96
CA PHE A 541 -1.50 8.76 -2.61
C PHE A 541 -1.44 8.36 -1.12
N VAL A 542 -0.28 7.91 -0.64
CA VAL A 542 -0.11 7.46 0.76
C VAL A 542 -0.40 8.59 1.75
N VAL A 543 0.10 9.81 1.50
CA VAL A 543 -0.09 10.96 2.38
C VAL A 543 -1.57 11.36 2.45
N ILE A 544 -2.25 11.44 1.30
CA ILE A 544 -3.66 11.82 1.24
C ILE A 544 -4.53 10.73 1.86
N PHE A 545 -4.26 9.45 1.55
CA PHE A 545 -4.99 8.33 2.14
C PHE A 545 -4.81 8.27 3.66
N ALA A 546 -3.58 8.40 4.15
CA ALA A 546 -3.28 8.42 5.58
C ALA A 546 -3.96 9.60 6.29
N GLY A 547 -3.94 10.80 5.68
CA GLY A 547 -4.63 11.98 6.18
C GLY A 547 -6.14 11.77 6.28
N GLY A 548 -6.77 11.24 5.23
CA GLY A 548 -8.19 10.90 5.19
C GLY A 548 -8.56 9.80 6.19
N TYR A 549 -7.70 8.78 6.33
CA TYR A 549 -7.89 7.73 7.33
C TYR A 549 -7.85 8.28 8.78
N VAL A 550 -6.86 9.12 9.09
CA VAL A 550 -6.76 9.77 10.41
C VAL A 550 -7.98 10.64 10.67
N LEU A 551 -8.41 11.45 9.69
CA LEU A 551 -9.62 12.27 9.81
C LEU A 551 -10.86 11.41 10.07
N THR A 552 -11.02 10.32 9.34
CA THR A 552 -12.12 9.36 9.54
C THR A 552 -12.09 8.77 10.96
N ARG A 553 -10.92 8.39 11.46
CA ARG A 553 -10.77 7.87 12.84
C ARG A 553 -11.09 8.91 13.90
N LEU A 554 -10.71 10.17 13.69
CA LEU A 554 -11.06 11.27 14.59
C LEU A 554 -12.57 11.50 14.60
N LEU A 555 -13.25 11.49 13.44
CA LEU A 555 -14.68 11.59 13.34
C LEU A 555 -15.40 10.43 14.04
N GLN A 556 -14.96 9.19 13.81
CA GLN A 556 -15.49 8.02 14.53
C GLN A 556 -15.32 8.14 16.04
N GLY A 557 -14.14 8.59 16.49
CA GLY A 557 -13.85 8.82 17.90
C GLY A 557 -14.77 9.87 18.51
N SER A 558 -14.97 11.00 17.84
CA SER A 558 -15.87 12.07 18.27
C SER A 558 -17.34 11.63 18.33
N LEU A 559 -17.79 10.88 17.32
CA LEU A 559 -19.14 10.30 17.30
C LEU A 559 -19.34 9.36 18.48
N ARG A 560 -18.40 8.43 18.69
CA ARG A 560 -18.48 7.40 19.73
C ARG A 560 -18.41 7.97 21.15
N SER A 561 -17.55 8.98 21.39
CA SER A 561 -17.29 9.51 22.73
C SER A 561 -18.17 10.71 23.10
N SER A 562 -18.56 11.53 22.13
CA SER A 562 -19.15 12.86 22.43
C SER A 562 -20.59 13.04 21.94
N LEU A 563 -20.95 12.53 20.76
CA LEU A 563 -22.25 12.77 20.15
C LEU A 563 -23.26 11.64 20.44
N LEU A 564 -22.92 10.39 20.12
CA LEU A 564 -23.84 9.26 20.23
C LEU A 564 -24.30 8.93 21.66
N PRO A 565 -23.46 9.04 22.71
CA PRO A 565 -23.90 8.81 24.07
C PRO A 565 -24.96 9.79 24.57
N LYS A 566 -25.08 10.96 23.93
CA LYS A 566 -26.13 11.97 24.25
C LYS A 566 -27.45 11.70 23.52
N THR A 567 -27.51 10.73 22.63
CA THR A 567 -28.70 10.33 21.89
C THR A 567 -29.42 9.18 22.61
N LYS A 568 -30.70 9.00 22.30
CA LYS A 568 -31.54 7.89 22.83
C LYS A 568 -31.40 6.62 21.97
N ILE A 569 -30.33 6.54 21.13
CA ILE A 569 -30.08 5.39 20.25
C ILE A 569 -29.51 4.25 21.08
N ASP A 570 -29.97 3.05 20.84
CA ASP A 570 -29.45 1.84 21.48
C ASP A 570 -27.97 1.58 21.11
N PRO A 571 -27.21 0.84 21.93
CA PRO A 571 -25.79 0.59 21.67
C PRO A 571 -25.51 -0.10 20.32
N GLY A 572 -26.44 -0.94 19.83
CA GLY A 572 -26.35 -1.57 18.52
C GLY A 572 -26.39 -0.54 17.39
N GLY A 573 -27.36 0.36 17.44
CA GLY A 573 -27.51 1.46 16.49
C GLY A 573 -26.33 2.43 16.53
N GLN A 574 -25.78 2.74 17.70
CA GLN A 574 -24.58 3.57 17.85
C GLN A 574 -23.37 2.93 17.14
N ASN A 575 -23.14 1.64 17.36
CA ASN A 575 -22.06 0.91 16.70
C ASN A 575 -22.23 0.85 15.17
N ALA A 576 -23.46 0.65 14.70
CA ALA A 576 -23.77 0.65 13.27
C ALA A 576 -23.44 2.00 12.61
N ILE A 577 -23.82 3.11 13.25
CA ILE A 577 -23.52 4.47 12.75
C ILE A 577 -22.00 4.71 12.71
N VAL A 578 -21.26 4.38 13.78
CA VAL A 578 -19.80 4.56 13.84
C VAL A 578 -19.11 3.73 12.77
N SER A 579 -19.55 2.48 12.56
CA SER A 579 -18.98 1.60 11.54
C SER A 579 -19.31 2.11 10.13
N GLY A 580 -20.55 2.54 9.89
CA GLY A 580 -20.97 3.10 8.60
C GLY A 580 -20.17 4.35 8.21
N VAL A 581 -19.98 5.29 9.15
CA VAL A 581 -19.13 6.48 8.94
C VAL A 581 -17.68 6.06 8.65
N GLY A 582 -17.21 5.02 9.32
CA GLY A 582 -15.86 4.49 9.07
C GLY A 582 -15.68 3.94 7.67
N TYR A 583 -16.61 3.10 7.20
CA TYR A 583 -16.52 2.51 5.85
C TYR A 583 -16.64 3.59 4.76
N ILE A 584 -17.59 4.52 4.90
CA ILE A 584 -17.75 5.62 3.96
C ILE A 584 -16.51 6.52 3.96
N GLY A 585 -15.98 6.86 5.14
CA GLY A 585 -14.81 7.73 5.26
C GLY A 585 -13.53 7.11 4.68
N ILE A 586 -13.29 5.82 4.92
CA ILE A 586 -12.15 5.12 4.33
C ILE A 586 -12.30 5.00 2.81
N PHE A 587 -13.51 4.70 2.32
CA PHE A 587 -13.79 4.63 0.89
C PHE A 587 -13.56 5.98 0.20
N LEU A 588 -14.07 7.08 0.76
CA LEU A 588 -13.85 8.42 0.24
C LEU A 588 -12.38 8.82 0.28
N SER A 589 -11.67 8.47 1.36
CA SER A 589 -10.23 8.72 1.48
C SER A 589 -9.44 7.99 0.40
N ALA A 590 -9.80 6.74 0.09
CA ALA A 590 -9.19 5.97 -0.98
C ALA A 590 -9.50 6.58 -2.36
N LEU A 591 -10.75 6.96 -2.61
CA LEU A 591 -11.18 7.57 -3.86
C LEU A 591 -10.44 8.89 -4.14
N ILE A 592 -10.38 9.78 -3.13
CA ILE A 592 -9.68 11.06 -3.23
C ILE A 592 -8.17 10.83 -3.46
N ALA A 593 -7.57 9.89 -2.73
CA ALA A 593 -6.16 9.58 -2.86
C ALA A 593 -5.81 9.06 -4.27
N VAL A 594 -6.64 8.15 -4.83
CA VAL A 594 -6.46 7.61 -6.19
C VAL A 594 -6.67 8.69 -7.26
N SER A 595 -7.71 9.52 -7.10
CA SER A 595 -8.00 10.62 -8.02
C SER A 595 -6.87 11.66 -8.03
N THR A 596 -6.34 12.02 -6.85
CA THR A 596 -5.25 12.99 -6.73
C THR A 596 -3.92 12.41 -7.26
N ALA A 597 -3.76 11.10 -7.20
CA ALA A 597 -2.65 10.39 -7.82
C ALA A 597 -2.71 10.38 -9.37
N GLY A 598 -3.75 10.95 -9.99
CA GLY A 598 -3.90 11.05 -11.45
C GLY A 598 -4.29 9.74 -12.13
N LEU A 599 -4.74 8.74 -11.37
CA LEU A 599 -5.25 7.50 -11.94
C LEU A 599 -6.67 7.72 -12.49
N ASP A 600 -6.91 7.25 -13.71
CA ASP A 600 -8.22 7.35 -14.35
C ASP A 600 -9.24 6.43 -13.68
N LEU A 601 -10.26 7.04 -13.10
CA LEU A 601 -11.35 6.35 -12.40
C LEU A 601 -12.61 6.19 -13.29
N SER A 602 -12.54 6.52 -14.58
CA SER A 602 -13.70 6.52 -15.47
C SER A 602 -14.38 5.15 -15.54
N SER A 603 -13.61 4.08 -15.65
CA SER A 603 -14.15 2.71 -15.63
C SER A 603 -14.80 2.34 -14.29
N LEU A 604 -14.19 2.78 -13.19
CA LEU A 604 -14.73 2.57 -11.84
C LEU A 604 -16.01 3.38 -11.63
N ALA A 605 -16.10 4.60 -12.19
CA ALA A 605 -17.31 5.43 -12.11
C ALA A 605 -18.50 4.77 -12.82
N ILE A 606 -18.28 4.09 -13.96
CA ILE A 606 -19.33 3.33 -14.67
C ILE A 606 -19.82 2.18 -13.78
N VAL A 607 -18.93 1.40 -13.21
CA VAL A 607 -19.28 0.29 -12.29
C VAL A 607 -19.98 0.81 -11.04
N ALA A 608 -19.48 1.90 -10.43
CA ALA A 608 -20.10 2.54 -9.28
C ALA A 608 -21.50 3.08 -9.61
N GLY A 609 -21.69 3.62 -10.82
CA GLY A 609 -23.00 4.04 -11.32
C GLY A 609 -23.99 2.88 -11.39
N ALA A 610 -23.59 1.76 -12.01
CA ALA A 610 -24.42 0.56 -12.08
C ALA A 610 -24.74 -0.03 -10.70
N LEU A 611 -23.73 -0.07 -9.81
CA LEU A 611 -23.90 -0.52 -8.42
C LEU A 611 -24.84 0.40 -7.64
N SER A 612 -24.75 1.73 -7.84
CA SER A 612 -25.62 2.71 -7.18
C SER A 612 -27.09 2.53 -7.57
N VAL A 613 -27.35 2.22 -8.85
CA VAL A 613 -28.70 1.88 -9.34
C VAL A 613 -29.20 0.60 -8.67
N GLY A 614 -28.37 -0.45 -8.60
CA GLY A 614 -28.71 -1.71 -7.91
C GLY A 614 -28.98 -1.52 -6.42
N ILE A 615 -28.16 -0.75 -5.72
CA ILE A 615 -28.38 -0.39 -4.30
C ILE A 615 -29.65 0.45 -4.17
N GLY A 616 -29.91 1.40 -5.09
CA GLY A 616 -31.14 2.22 -5.10
C GLY A 616 -32.39 1.36 -5.17
N PHE A 617 -32.45 0.38 -6.05
CA PHE A 617 -33.56 -0.59 -6.11
C PHE A 617 -33.65 -1.46 -4.85
N GLY A 618 -32.52 -1.91 -4.29
CA GLY A 618 -32.53 -2.67 -3.04
C GLY A 618 -33.02 -1.88 -1.82
N LEU A 619 -32.80 -0.56 -1.80
CA LEU A 619 -33.20 0.33 -0.71
C LEU A 619 -34.60 0.94 -0.94
N GLN A 620 -35.21 0.78 -2.11
CA GLN A 620 -36.48 1.41 -2.49
C GLN A 620 -37.58 1.21 -1.44
N THR A 621 -37.79 0.00 -0.98
CA THR A 621 -38.84 -0.32 0.04
C THR A 621 -38.53 0.34 1.38
N ILE A 622 -37.24 0.42 1.78
CA ILE A 622 -36.85 1.06 3.04
C ILE A 622 -37.12 2.57 2.97
N VAL A 623 -36.74 3.20 1.87
CA VAL A 623 -36.95 4.64 1.64
C VAL A 623 -38.46 4.93 1.54
N SER A 624 -39.21 4.11 0.82
CA SER A 624 -40.67 4.24 0.71
C SER A 624 -41.33 4.21 2.08
N ASN A 625 -40.98 3.24 2.92
CA ASN A 625 -41.53 3.14 4.27
C ASN A 625 -41.13 4.32 5.17
N PHE A 626 -39.92 4.81 5.03
CA PHE A 626 -39.44 5.97 5.78
C PHE A 626 -40.20 7.25 5.38
N VAL A 627 -40.33 7.51 4.07
CA VAL A 627 -41.07 8.66 3.56
C VAL A 627 -42.55 8.58 3.96
N SER A 628 -43.16 7.40 3.82
CA SER A 628 -44.56 7.16 4.27
C SER A 628 -44.72 7.40 5.77
N GLY A 629 -43.71 7.01 6.58
CA GLY A 629 -43.73 7.30 8.02
C GLY A 629 -43.69 8.80 8.32
N ILE A 630 -42.93 9.57 7.60
CA ILE A 630 -42.91 11.04 7.73
C ILE A 630 -44.25 11.64 7.33
N ILE A 631 -44.86 11.18 6.21
CA ILE A 631 -46.16 11.64 5.74
C ILE A 631 -47.23 11.35 6.80
N LEU A 632 -47.25 10.12 7.37
CA LEU A 632 -48.17 9.75 8.43
C LEU A 632 -48.08 10.66 9.66
N LEU A 633 -46.87 11.06 10.05
CA LEU A 633 -46.61 11.92 11.21
C LEU A 633 -47.01 13.39 10.95
N ILE A 634 -46.86 13.88 9.70
CA ILE A 634 -47.15 15.25 9.30
C ILE A 634 -48.65 15.41 9.02
N GLU A 635 -49.20 14.60 8.10
CA GLU A 635 -50.60 14.72 7.64
C GLU A 635 -51.61 14.07 8.58
N ARG A 636 -51.16 13.07 9.35
CA ARG A 636 -51.95 12.35 10.34
C ARG A 636 -53.26 11.79 9.81
N PRO A 637 -53.28 11.07 8.69
CA PRO A 637 -54.49 10.38 8.24
C PRO A 637 -54.92 9.31 9.26
N VAL A 638 -53.93 8.77 9.98
CA VAL A 638 -54.07 7.83 11.08
C VAL A 638 -53.31 8.38 12.27
N SER A 639 -53.86 8.28 13.46
CA SER A 639 -53.26 8.77 14.71
C SER A 639 -53.20 7.66 15.76
N LYS A 640 -52.28 7.81 16.72
CA LYS A 640 -52.23 6.90 17.87
C LYS A 640 -53.58 6.91 18.62
N GLY A 641 -54.13 5.73 18.82
CA GLY A 641 -55.43 5.53 19.47
C GLY A 641 -56.60 5.35 18.49
N ASP A 642 -56.39 5.61 17.20
CA ASP A 642 -57.45 5.40 16.22
C ASP A 642 -57.75 3.91 16.04
N TRP A 643 -59.05 3.57 15.90
CA TRP A 643 -59.46 2.28 15.42
C TRP A 643 -59.46 2.27 13.90
N ILE A 644 -58.64 1.47 13.33
CA ILE A 644 -58.48 1.37 11.87
C ILE A 644 -58.61 -0.07 11.36
N GLU A 645 -58.93 -0.16 10.08
CA GLU A 645 -58.91 -1.38 9.30
C GLU A 645 -57.98 -1.19 8.10
N VAL A 646 -57.02 -2.08 7.95
CA VAL A 646 -56.04 -2.10 6.85
C VAL A 646 -55.76 -3.54 6.44
N GLY A 647 -55.91 -3.86 5.14
CA GLY A 647 -55.65 -5.22 4.64
C GLY A 647 -56.47 -6.31 5.32
N GLY A 648 -57.72 -5.98 5.79
CA GLY A 648 -58.58 -6.91 6.48
C GLY A 648 -58.27 -7.09 7.98
N LEU A 649 -57.28 -6.40 8.52
CA LEU A 649 -56.92 -6.41 9.92
C LEU A 649 -57.53 -5.21 10.63
N MET A 650 -58.23 -5.45 11.70
CA MET A 650 -58.86 -4.41 12.51
C MET A 650 -58.18 -4.27 13.87
N GLY A 651 -57.93 -3.05 14.32
CA GLY A 651 -57.36 -2.82 15.64
C GLY A 651 -57.09 -1.36 15.95
N TYR A 652 -56.51 -1.12 17.12
CA TYR A 652 -56.12 0.22 17.58
C TYR A 652 -54.68 0.49 17.28
N VAL A 653 -54.35 1.66 16.72
CA VAL A 653 -53.00 2.13 16.49
C VAL A 653 -52.32 2.42 17.83
N ARG A 654 -51.27 1.68 18.16
CA ARG A 654 -50.52 1.84 19.40
C ARG A 654 -49.35 2.78 19.25
N ASP A 655 -48.58 2.64 18.14
CA ASP A 655 -47.42 3.47 17.87
C ASP A 655 -47.13 3.57 16.38
N ILE A 656 -46.68 4.75 15.95
CA ILE A 656 -46.25 5.03 14.58
C ILE A 656 -44.74 5.28 14.62
N SER A 657 -43.96 4.31 14.21
CA SER A 657 -42.51 4.38 14.12
C SER A 657 -42.06 4.85 12.74
N VAL A 658 -40.77 5.05 12.56
CA VAL A 658 -40.16 5.59 11.33
C VAL A 658 -40.49 4.77 10.08
N ARG A 659 -40.57 3.43 10.17
CA ARG A 659 -40.78 2.54 9.02
C ARG A 659 -42.08 1.72 9.10
N SER A 660 -42.70 1.63 10.26
CA SER A 660 -43.82 0.74 10.50
C SER A 660 -44.73 1.28 11.59
N THR A 661 -46.00 0.95 11.51
CA THR A 661 -47.05 1.27 12.50
C THR A 661 -47.44 -0.02 13.22
N ARG A 662 -47.52 0.06 14.53
CA ARG A 662 -47.97 -1.06 15.38
C ARG A 662 -49.47 -0.92 15.67
N ILE A 663 -50.21 -1.95 15.30
CA ILE A 663 -51.66 -2.05 15.52
C ILE A 663 -51.92 -3.19 16.49
N GLU A 664 -52.62 -2.95 17.58
CA GLU A 664 -53.14 -3.99 18.48
C GLU A 664 -54.53 -4.40 18.04
N THR A 665 -54.68 -5.65 17.64
CA THR A 665 -55.96 -6.22 17.24
C THR A 665 -56.89 -6.43 18.46
N PHE A 666 -58.17 -6.69 18.19
CA PHE A 666 -59.09 -7.05 19.26
C PHE A 666 -58.72 -8.35 19.99
N ASP A 667 -57.97 -9.26 19.35
CA ASP A 667 -57.48 -10.48 19.95
C ASP A 667 -56.21 -10.26 20.76
N ARG A 668 -55.81 -8.99 21.02
CA ARG A 668 -54.62 -8.62 21.79
C ARG A 668 -53.30 -9.02 21.14
N THR A 669 -53.26 -9.16 19.82
CA THR A 669 -52.07 -9.41 19.07
C THR A 669 -51.48 -8.10 18.48
N ASP A 670 -50.19 -7.92 18.54
CA ASP A 670 -49.50 -6.79 17.92
C ASP A 670 -49.19 -7.11 16.46
N VAL A 671 -49.79 -6.35 15.54
CA VAL A 671 -49.46 -6.46 14.11
C VAL A 671 -48.64 -5.26 13.71
N ILE A 672 -47.48 -5.52 13.04
CA ILE A 672 -46.57 -4.51 12.55
C ILE A 672 -46.81 -4.33 11.05
N VAL A 673 -47.43 -3.20 10.70
CA VAL A 673 -47.77 -2.87 9.31
C VAL A 673 -46.71 -1.91 8.76
N PRO A 674 -46.13 -2.16 7.56
CA PRO A 674 -45.25 -1.21 6.88
C PRO A 674 -45.98 0.14 6.65
N ASN A 675 -45.29 1.25 6.84
CA ASN A 675 -45.94 2.57 6.67
C ASN A 675 -46.39 2.82 5.22
N SER A 676 -45.68 2.21 4.24
CA SER A 676 -46.06 2.26 2.83
C SER A 676 -47.50 1.77 2.60
N ASP A 677 -47.91 0.71 3.30
CA ASP A 677 -49.22 0.10 3.12
C ASP A 677 -50.35 1.00 3.64
N LEU A 678 -50.08 1.80 4.66
CA LEU A 678 -51.01 2.78 5.21
C LEU A 678 -51.18 4.03 4.32
N ILE A 679 -50.21 4.32 3.45
CA ILE A 679 -50.24 5.47 2.53
C ILE A 679 -50.73 5.06 1.13
N SER A 680 -50.25 3.92 0.63
CA SER A 680 -50.59 3.45 -0.72
C SER A 680 -51.84 2.59 -0.77
N GLY A 681 -52.20 1.95 0.37
CA GLY A 681 -53.37 1.11 0.50
C GLY A 681 -54.62 1.89 0.95
N THR A 682 -55.74 1.19 0.91
CA THR A 682 -57.01 1.72 1.48
C THR A 682 -57.03 1.46 2.97
N VAL A 683 -57.19 2.51 3.76
CA VAL A 683 -57.34 2.46 5.21
C VAL A 683 -58.69 2.99 5.60
N THR A 684 -59.50 2.20 6.32
CA THR A 684 -60.73 2.65 6.93
C THR A 684 -60.39 3.08 8.36
N ASN A 685 -60.66 4.36 8.68
CA ASN A 685 -60.51 4.90 10.03
C ASN A 685 -61.91 5.17 10.61
N TYR A 686 -62.24 4.41 11.65
CA TYR A 686 -63.55 4.45 12.27
C TYR A 686 -63.70 5.59 13.30
N THR A 687 -62.59 6.12 13.80
CA THR A 687 -62.59 7.08 14.93
C THR A 687 -61.95 8.42 14.59
N ARG A 688 -61.62 8.66 13.30
CA ARG A 688 -61.01 9.93 12.90
C ARG A 688 -61.93 11.11 13.06
N GLY A 689 -61.61 12.02 13.95
CA GLY A 689 -62.33 13.25 14.19
C GLY A 689 -63.52 13.11 15.13
N ASN A 690 -64.27 11.99 15.15
CA ASN A 690 -65.33 11.65 16.11
C ASN A 690 -65.48 10.13 16.17
N THR A 691 -66.25 9.68 17.18
CA THR A 691 -66.55 8.26 17.40
C THR A 691 -67.89 7.81 16.87
N VAL A 692 -68.62 8.68 16.15
CA VAL A 692 -69.92 8.34 15.60
C VAL A 692 -69.77 7.34 14.46
N GLY A 693 -70.45 6.21 14.58
CA GLY A 693 -70.38 5.15 13.55
C GLY A 693 -71.81 4.58 13.31
N ARG A 694 -71.87 3.70 12.31
CA ARG A 694 -73.15 3.02 11.96
C ARG A 694 -73.01 1.52 12.32
N VAL A 695 -74.08 1.03 13.00
CA VAL A 695 -74.32 -0.38 13.17
C VAL A 695 -75.32 -0.89 12.13
N ILE A 696 -75.00 -2.07 11.56
CA ILE A 696 -75.86 -2.78 10.63
C ILE A 696 -76.18 -4.13 11.26
N VAL A 697 -77.48 -4.41 11.47
CA VAL A 697 -77.92 -5.71 12.01
C VAL A 697 -78.84 -6.38 10.96
N PRO A 698 -78.33 -7.38 10.26
CA PRO A 698 -79.14 -8.16 9.33
C PRO A 698 -80.05 -9.12 10.10
N VAL A 699 -81.27 -9.26 9.67
CA VAL A 699 -82.25 -10.09 10.27
C VAL A 699 -83.11 -10.75 9.18
N GLY A 700 -83.27 -12.09 9.25
CA GLY A 700 -84.09 -12.86 8.35
C GLY A 700 -85.38 -13.41 9.09
N VAL A 701 -86.52 -13.31 8.48
CA VAL A 701 -87.77 -13.90 9.00
C VAL A 701 -88.44 -14.82 7.97
N ALA A 702 -89.18 -15.81 8.42
CA ALA A 702 -89.87 -16.78 7.58
C ALA A 702 -90.78 -16.15 6.55
N TYR A 703 -90.88 -16.76 5.36
CA TYR A 703 -91.84 -16.44 4.35
C TYR A 703 -93.32 -16.57 4.91
N GLY A 704 -94.13 -15.63 4.59
CA GLY A 704 -95.53 -15.56 5.17
C GLY A 704 -95.65 -14.66 6.36
N THR A 705 -94.56 -14.17 6.96
CA THR A 705 -94.57 -13.13 8.01
C THR A 705 -94.97 -11.78 7.43
N ASN A 706 -95.76 -10.98 8.14
CA ASN A 706 -96.10 -9.63 7.70
C ASN A 706 -94.93 -8.66 7.78
N PRO A 707 -94.40 -8.24 6.64
CA PRO A 707 -93.15 -7.42 6.63
C PRO A 707 -93.27 -6.08 7.39
N ARG A 708 -94.45 -5.48 7.44
CA ARG A 708 -94.66 -4.21 8.15
C ARG A 708 -94.62 -4.40 9.68
N LYS A 709 -95.13 -5.51 10.18
CA LYS A 709 -95.00 -5.81 11.60
C LYS A 709 -93.59 -6.04 12.02
N VAL A 710 -92.77 -6.71 11.15
CA VAL A 710 -91.35 -6.89 11.37
C VAL A 710 -90.64 -5.54 11.40
N GLU A 711 -90.92 -4.67 10.43
CA GLU A 711 -90.31 -3.33 10.35
C GLU A 711 -90.64 -2.50 11.64
N GLU A 712 -91.84 -2.59 12.18
CA GLU A 712 -92.24 -1.91 13.41
C GLU A 712 -91.47 -2.40 14.61
N ILE A 713 -91.32 -3.69 14.81
CA ILE A 713 -90.61 -4.32 15.92
C ILE A 713 -89.15 -3.97 15.85
N LEU A 714 -88.50 -4.17 14.66
CA LEU A 714 -87.12 -3.81 14.45
C LEU A 714 -86.83 -2.34 14.66
N SER A 715 -87.80 -1.46 14.26
CA SER A 715 -87.66 -0.02 14.50
C SER A 715 -87.69 0.32 15.99
N GLU A 716 -88.61 -0.32 16.74
CA GLU A 716 -88.71 -0.17 18.20
C GLU A 716 -87.42 -0.62 18.90
N VAL A 717 -86.95 -1.78 18.57
CA VAL A 717 -85.64 -2.32 19.09
C VAL A 717 -84.49 -1.36 18.87
N ALA A 718 -84.40 -0.85 17.62
CA ALA A 718 -83.39 0.14 17.31
C ALA A 718 -83.51 1.46 18.06
N LYS A 719 -84.78 1.99 18.24
CA LYS A 719 -85.00 3.23 18.94
C LYS A 719 -84.86 3.13 20.46
N SER A 720 -85.05 1.96 21.02
CA SER A 720 -85.03 1.73 22.48
C SER A 720 -83.55 1.68 22.99
N HIS A 721 -82.58 1.40 22.11
CA HIS A 721 -81.23 1.20 22.53
C HIS A 721 -80.51 2.52 22.87
N PRO A 722 -79.89 2.68 24.08
CA PRO A 722 -79.38 3.97 24.59
C PRO A 722 -78.22 4.54 23.79
N MET A 723 -77.46 3.68 23.10
CA MET A 723 -76.24 4.06 22.29
C MET A 723 -76.70 4.55 20.89
N VAL A 724 -77.93 4.37 20.46
CA VAL A 724 -78.46 4.80 19.14
C VAL A 724 -78.78 6.25 19.17
N LEU A 725 -78.33 6.98 18.15
CA LEU A 725 -78.75 8.40 17.93
C LEU A 725 -80.11 8.46 17.29
N MET A 726 -80.92 9.41 17.78
CA MET A 726 -82.28 9.66 17.25
C MET A 726 -82.30 10.71 16.12
N ASN A 727 -81.16 11.33 15.86
CA ASN A 727 -80.90 12.24 14.73
C ASN A 727 -79.59 11.95 14.05
N PRO A 728 -79.61 11.39 12.87
CA PRO A 728 -80.72 10.86 12.12
C PRO A 728 -81.27 9.62 12.79
N PRO A 729 -82.64 9.39 12.66
CA PRO A 729 -83.27 8.26 13.29
C PRO A 729 -82.87 6.95 12.67
N PRO A 730 -82.89 5.85 13.46
CA PRO A 730 -82.62 4.52 12.93
C PRO A 730 -83.63 4.15 11.86
N SER A 731 -83.23 3.43 10.83
CA SER A 731 -84.07 2.99 9.73
C SER A 731 -83.99 1.46 9.60
N VAL A 732 -85.15 0.87 9.28
CA VAL A 732 -85.23 -0.55 8.92
C VAL A 732 -85.38 -0.66 7.41
N VAL A 733 -84.57 -1.41 6.78
CA VAL A 733 -84.62 -1.59 5.33
C VAL A 733 -84.97 -3.05 5.02
N PHE A 734 -86.10 -3.24 4.28
CA PHE A 734 -86.35 -4.54 3.71
C PHE A 734 -85.44 -4.72 2.50
N GLN A 735 -84.42 -5.60 2.65
CA GLN A 735 -83.36 -5.81 1.66
C GLN A 735 -83.87 -6.58 0.44
N GLY A 736 -84.74 -7.55 0.64
CA GLY A 736 -85.25 -8.36 -0.44
C GLY A 736 -85.80 -9.72 0.03
N PHE A 737 -86.04 -10.58 -0.95
CA PHE A 737 -86.48 -11.96 -0.79
C PHE A 737 -85.28 -12.85 -0.91
N GLY A 738 -84.69 -13.30 0.26
CA GLY A 738 -83.56 -14.22 0.34
C GLY A 738 -83.98 -15.65 -0.02
N ALA A 739 -82.98 -16.54 -0.09
CA ALA A 739 -83.18 -17.92 -0.44
C ALA A 739 -84.06 -18.69 0.57
N ASP A 740 -84.02 -18.27 1.86
CA ASP A 740 -84.65 -18.95 2.98
C ASP A 740 -85.44 -17.99 3.83
N SER A 741 -85.37 -16.70 3.63
CA SER A 741 -85.93 -15.66 4.51
C SER A 741 -86.37 -14.36 3.77
N LEU A 742 -87.25 -13.60 4.39
CA LEU A 742 -87.36 -12.20 4.05
C LEU A 742 -86.28 -11.44 4.82
N ASP A 743 -85.42 -10.76 4.06
CA ASP A 743 -84.23 -10.18 4.61
C ASP A 743 -84.46 -8.70 4.95
N PHE A 744 -84.18 -8.37 6.19
CA PHE A 744 -84.24 -7.01 6.74
C PHE A 744 -82.92 -6.59 7.29
N GLU A 745 -82.70 -5.32 7.41
CA GLU A 745 -81.51 -4.74 7.96
C GLU A 745 -81.87 -3.51 8.82
N ILE A 746 -81.45 -3.56 10.12
CA ILE A 746 -81.48 -2.34 10.94
C ILE A 746 -80.21 -1.55 10.62
N ARG A 747 -80.36 -0.27 10.30
CA ARG A 747 -79.33 0.73 10.14
C ARG A 747 -79.47 1.80 11.16
N ALA A 748 -78.59 1.82 12.18
CA ALA A 748 -78.62 2.81 13.24
C ALA A 748 -77.28 3.52 13.40
N ILE A 749 -77.24 4.80 13.70
CA ILE A 749 -76.07 5.57 14.02
C ILE A 749 -75.80 5.47 15.51
N LEU A 750 -74.63 5.11 15.89
CA LEU A 750 -74.12 4.98 17.25
C LEU A 750 -73.41 6.26 17.69
N ARG A 751 -73.60 6.63 18.98
CA ARG A 751 -72.81 7.70 19.62
C ARG A 751 -71.32 7.40 19.67
N ASP A 752 -70.97 6.13 19.79
CA ASP A 752 -69.61 5.67 19.84
C ASP A 752 -69.50 4.30 19.14
N VAL A 753 -68.78 4.28 18.03
CA VAL A 753 -68.48 3.10 17.19
C VAL A 753 -67.76 1.99 17.93
N ASN A 754 -67.03 2.34 18.99
CA ASN A 754 -66.33 1.34 19.80
C ASN A 754 -67.28 0.30 20.43
N TRP A 755 -68.56 0.61 20.57
CA TRP A 755 -69.64 -0.24 21.12
C TRP A 755 -70.35 -1.06 20.04
N VAL A 756 -69.99 -0.92 18.77
CA VAL A 756 -70.74 -1.50 17.65
C VAL A 756 -71.02 -3.01 17.83
N LEU A 757 -70.01 -3.79 18.33
CA LEU A 757 -70.19 -5.23 18.55
C LEU A 757 -71.22 -5.51 19.69
N SER A 758 -71.01 -4.82 20.80
CA SER A 758 -71.98 -4.95 21.95
C SER A 758 -73.40 -4.55 21.58
N VAL A 759 -73.55 -3.40 20.94
CA VAL A 759 -74.81 -2.93 20.47
C VAL A 759 -75.50 -3.88 19.50
N LYS A 760 -74.71 -4.45 18.57
CA LYS A 760 -75.21 -5.45 17.62
C LYS A 760 -75.70 -6.73 18.38
N SER A 761 -74.93 -7.17 19.37
CA SER A 761 -75.29 -8.31 20.21
C SER A 761 -76.59 -8.01 21.02
N ASP A 762 -76.65 -6.85 21.68
CA ASP A 762 -77.78 -6.47 22.49
C ASP A 762 -79.07 -6.35 21.64
N MET A 763 -79.00 -5.77 20.46
CA MET A 763 -80.06 -5.74 19.49
C MET A 763 -80.53 -7.11 19.05
N ASN A 764 -79.57 -8.05 18.79
CA ASN A 764 -79.89 -9.40 18.42
C ASN A 764 -80.63 -10.16 19.55
N TYR A 765 -80.26 -9.94 20.79
CA TYR A 765 -80.93 -10.55 21.94
C TYR A 765 -82.39 -10.00 22.08
N GLU A 766 -82.52 -8.71 21.95
CA GLU A 766 -83.89 -8.09 22.04
C GLU A 766 -84.72 -8.48 20.82
N ILE A 767 -84.17 -8.57 19.61
CA ILE A 767 -84.85 -9.07 18.41
C ILE A 767 -85.36 -10.50 18.64
N ALA A 768 -84.45 -11.38 19.09
CA ALA A 768 -84.81 -12.77 19.36
C ALA A 768 -85.98 -12.89 20.36
N LYS A 769 -85.90 -12.15 21.47
CA LYS A 769 -86.93 -12.08 22.49
C LYS A 769 -88.25 -11.56 21.93
N ARG A 770 -88.30 -10.45 21.20
CA ARG A 770 -89.51 -9.82 20.62
C ARG A 770 -90.13 -10.74 19.57
N PHE A 771 -89.29 -11.42 18.77
CA PHE A 771 -89.84 -12.34 17.77
C PHE A 771 -90.44 -13.56 18.41
N GLU A 772 -89.90 -14.10 19.53
CA GLU A 772 -90.55 -15.13 20.30
C GLU A 772 -91.94 -14.66 20.88
N GLU A 773 -91.99 -13.45 21.50
CA GLU A 773 -93.20 -12.84 22.05
C GLU A 773 -94.33 -12.63 21.01
N GLU A 774 -94.00 -12.25 19.80
CA GLU A 774 -94.91 -11.95 18.71
C GLU A 774 -95.13 -13.12 17.73
N GLY A 775 -94.55 -14.27 18.00
CA GLY A 775 -94.65 -15.50 17.19
C GLY A 775 -94.10 -15.36 15.78
N ILE A 776 -93.02 -14.57 15.61
CA ILE A 776 -92.32 -14.42 14.35
C ILE A 776 -91.19 -15.50 14.27
N GLU A 777 -91.29 -16.31 13.25
CA GLU A 777 -90.31 -17.42 13.07
C GLU A 777 -89.06 -16.96 12.36
N ILE A 778 -87.88 -17.31 12.87
CA ILE A 778 -86.56 -17.21 12.21
C ILE A 778 -86.43 -18.51 11.47
N PRO A 779 -86.37 -18.48 10.12
CA PRO A 779 -86.41 -19.71 9.33
C PRO A 779 -85.11 -20.52 9.38
N PHE A 780 -85.19 -21.82 9.37
CA PHE A 780 -84.14 -22.69 9.05
C PHE A 780 -83.83 -22.68 7.55
N ALA A 781 -82.72 -23.18 7.09
CA ALA A 781 -82.46 -23.29 5.67
C ALA A 781 -83.55 -24.12 4.98
N GLN A 782 -84.14 -23.55 3.98
CA GLN A 782 -85.22 -24.16 3.22
C GLN A 782 -84.71 -24.88 2.00
N ARG A 783 -85.18 -26.10 1.79
CA ARG A 783 -84.82 -26.88 0.56
C ARG A 783 -86.10 -27.54 0.03
N ASP A 784 -86.41 -27.22 -1.22
CA ASP A 784 -87.41 -27.98 -1.98
C ASP A 784 -86.80 -29.30 -2.45
N ILE A 785 -87.37 -30.40 -1.98
CA ILE A 785 -86.96 -31.73 -2.40
C ILE A 785 -87.96 -32.27 -3.37
N TRP A 786 -87.58 -32.44 -4.60
CA TRP A 786 -88.35 -33.07 -5.64
C TRP A 786 -88.03 -34.55 -5.68
N ILE A 787 -88.90 -35.38 -5.22
CA ILE A 787 -88.83 -36.80 -5.24
C ILE A 787 -89.32 -37.30 -6.62
N ARG A 788 -88.42 -37.79 -7.49
CA ARG A 788 -88.75 -38.22 -8.86
C ARG A 788 -89.45 -39.56 -8.92
N ASN A 789 -89.48 -40.37 -7.88
CA ASN A 789 -90.22 -41.67 -7.80
C ASN A 789 -91.01 -41.72 -6.49
N PRO A 790 -92.14 -41.01 -6.35
CA PRO A 790 -92.97 -40.94 -5.16
C PRO A 790 -93.57 -42.30 -4.78
N GLU A 791 -93.66 -43.24 -5.74
CA GLU A 791 -94.27 -44.56 -5.52
C GLU A 791 -93.36 -45.39 -4.54
N ALA A 792 -92.04 -45.09 -4.45
CA ALA A 792 -91.07 -45.72 -3.53
C ALA A 792 -91.32 -45.41 -2.07
N LEU A 793 -92.08 -44.26 -1.77
CA LEU A 793 -92.51 -43.88 -0.41
C LEU A 793 -93.78 -44.52 -0.01
N GLN A 794 -94.63 -44.96 -0.98
CA GLN A 794 -95.92 -45.63 -0.71
C GLN A 794 -95.85 -47.13 -0.47
N SER A 795 -94.71 -47.79 -0.72
CA SER A 795 -94.55 -49.19 -0.50
C SER A 795 -94.05 -49.54 0.89
N GLY A 796 -94.15 -48.74 1.82
CA GLY A 796 -93.65 -48.92 3.22
C GLY A 796 -94.72 -49.47 4.18
N THR A 797 -95.37 -50.60 3.81
CA THR A 797 -95.99 -51.41 4.83
C THR A 797 -95.68 -52.88 4.62
N SER A 798 -94.50 -53.20 5.04
CA SER A 798 -94.02 -54.50 5.53
C SER A 798 -92.52 -54.33 5.84
N ALA A 799 -92.24 -54.16 7.09
CA ALA A 799 -90.86 -54.30 7.56
C ALA A 799 -90.38 -55.68 7.32
N PRO A 800 -89.25 -55.93 6.57
CA PRO A 800 -88.69 -57.28 6.58
C PRO A 800 -87.98 -57.42 7.93
N GLU A 801 -88.32 -58.47 8.64
CA GLU A 801 -87.68 -58.96 9.85
C GLU A 801 -86.15 -59.19 9.52
N ILE A 802 -85.32 -58.33 10.04
CA ILE A 802 -83.89 -58.49 9.96
C ILE A 802 -83.47 -59.52 10.92
N LYS A 803 -83.19 -60.75 10.43
CA LYS A 803 -82.48 -61.79 11.15
C LYS A 803 -81.11 -61.20 11.45
N THR A 804 -80.89 -60.86 12.72
CA THR A 804 -79.53 -60.54 13.24
C THR A 804 -78.74 -61.85 13.33
N THR A 805 -77.81 -62.04 12.41
CA THR A 805 -76.66 -62.93 12.57
C THR A 805 -75.59 -62.17 13.34
N PRO A 806 -75.01 -62.70 14.40
CA PRO A 806 -74.00 -62.00 15.16
C PRO A 806 -72.71 -61.98 14.29
N SER A 807 -72.39 -60.82 13.77
CA SER A 807 -71.10 -60.62 13.15
C SER A 807 -70.05 -60.28 14.22
N SER A 808 -68.95 -60.98 14.12
CA SER A 808 -67.72 -60.79 14.89
C SER A 808 -67.27 -59.29 14.96
N PRO A 809 -66.58 -58.91 16.02
CA PRO A 809 -66.20 -57.48 16.21
C PRO A 809 -65.25 -57.03 15.12
N VAL A 810 -65.66 -56.02 14.40
CA VAL A 810 -64.79 -55.31 13.49
C VAL A 810 -63.80 -54.50 14.30
N SER A 811 -62.52 -54.76 14.06
CA SER A 811 -61.38 -54.05 14.61
C SER A 811 -61.52 -52.57 14.28
N GLU A 812 -61.43 -51.71 15.30
CA GLU A 812 -61.28 -50.25 15.11
C GLU A 812 -60.14 -49.88 14.13
N PRO A 813 -60.32 -48.96 13.24
CA PRO A 813 -59.24 -48.48 12.45
C PRO A 813 -58.34 -47.66 13.37
N GLN A 814 -57.09 -48.15 13.57
CA GLN A 814 -56.00 -47.37 14.16
C GLN A 814 -55.81 -46.08 13.37
N THR A 815 -56.24 -44.99 13.94
CA THR A 815 -55.77 -43.66 13.55
C THR A 815 -54.28 -43.58 13.83
N SER A 816 -53.43 -43.76 12.81
CA SER A 816 -52.03 -43.43 12.87
C SER A 816 -51.92 -41.90 13.07
N ALA A 817 -51.45 -41.49 14.25
CA ALA A 817 -51.00 -40.15 14.53
C ALA A 817 -49.89 -39.77 13.55
N PRO A 818 -49.79 -38.52 13.06
CA PRO A 818 -48.69 -38.06 12.25
C PRO A 818 -47.38 -38.19 13.05
N PRO A 819 -46.29 -38.56 12.40
CA PRO A 819 -45.01 -38.71 13.08
C PRO A 819 -44.59 -37.37 13.70
N LYS A 820 -44.23 -37.41 15.00
CA LYS A 820 -43.55 -36.29 15.64
C LYS A 820 -42.21 -36.04 14.92
N PRO A 821 -41.84 -34.81 14.63
CA PRO A 821 -40.50 -34.53 14.14
C PRO A 821 -39.48 -34.95 15.20
N ASP A 822 -38.49 -35.72 14.74
CA ASP A 822 -37.38 -36.20 15.55
C ASP A 822 -36.49 -35.00 15.92
N LEU A 823 -36.43 -34.66 17.20
CA LEU A 823 -35.63 -33.55 17.74
C LEU A 823 -34.14 -33.97 17.97
N ALA A 824 -33.73 -35.13 17.41
CA ALA A 824 -32.37 -35.64 17.57
C ALA A 824 -31.33 -35.11 16.56
N ASP A 825 -31.73 -34.25 15.60
CA ASP A 825 -30.83 -33.74 14.55
C ASP A 825 -30.36 -32.29 14.78
N LEU A 826 -30.37 -31.83 16.02
CA LEU A 826 -29.74 -30.53 16.41
C LEU A 826 -28.61 -30.79 17.42
N SER A 827 -27.65 -31.60 17.03
CA SER A 827 -26.29 -31.54 17.62
C SER A 827 -25.46 -30.56 16.78
N PRO A 828 -24.76 -29.61 17.38
CA PRO A 828 -23.79 -28.81 16.64
C PRO A 828 -22.57 -29.72 16.39
N ASP A 829 -22.31 -30.00 15.12
CA ASP A 829 -21.00 -30.51 14.70
C ASP A 829 -19.96 -29.42 14.94
N GLU A 830 -19.18 -29.61 16.01
CA GLU A 830 -17.81 -29.14 16.11
C GLU A 830 -16.96 -29.94 15.10
N ASP A 831 -15.97 -29.26 14.55
CA ASP A 831 -14.83 -29.76 13.82
C ASP A 831 -14.94 -29.77 12.28
N GLY A 832 -14.03 -29.00 11.73
CA GLY A 832 -13.58 -29.23 10.35
C GLY A 832 -13.02 -28.04 9.65
N ASP A 833 -11.85 -27.67 10.07
CA ASP A 833 -10.64 -27.46 9.24
C ASP A 833 -10.74 -26.70 7.91
N ALA A 834 -10.02 -25.61 7.91
CA ALA A 834 -8.90 -25.24 7.06
C ALA A 834 -8.96 -25.53 5.56
N ASP A 835 -8.45 -24.53 4.85
CA ASP A 835 -7.91 -24.53 3.49
C ASP A 835 -8.88 -24.27 2.33
N ARG A 836 -9.02 -22.96 2.00
CA ARG A 836 -8.50 -22.42 0.74
C ARG A 836 -8.58 -20.90 0.66
#